data_30c7bd2f02a72d1acc1f0aa2a877b47b
#
_entry.id   30c7bd2f02a72d1acc1f0aa2a877b47b
#
_cell.length_a   1.000
_cell.length_b   1.000
_cell.length_c   1.000
_cell.angle_alpha   90.00
_cell.angle_beta   90.00
_cell.angle_gamma   90.00
#
_symmetry.space_group_name_H-M   'P 1'
#
loop_
_entity.id
_entity.type
_entity.pdbx_description
1 polymer ?
#
loop_
_entity_poly.entity_id
_entity_poly.type
_entity_poly.pdbx_seq_one_letter_code
_entity_poly.pdbx_strand_id
1 'polypeptide(L)'
;MESLKFLAPALAVVALLFAFYKIAFVSKQDAGTERMKEISAAINGGAKAFLFAEYKILAIFVVVLFIAIGLGLGSWRTALCFLVGALFSILAGYIGMNVATKANVRTANAARTSGMNKALSIAFSGGSVMGMCVVGLGLLGASVLFLIWNDTNVLFGFSLGASSIALFARVGGGIYTKAADVGADLVGKVEAGIPEDDPRNPAVIADNVGDNVGDVAGMGADLFESYVGAIISAMTLGAVAITDTANGVIFPLVIAACGILASVIATFFVRGKEGSNPHKALKMGSYVSALLVVIASLIFSKSMLGSMGGAIAIISGLVVGLVIGVVTEVYTSGDYKFVKKIAQQSETGSATTIISGTAVGMMSTWVPILLICVGIFLAYKFAGLYGIALAAVGMLSTTGITVAVDAYGPIADNAGGIAEMSGLDHSVREITDKLDAVGNTTAAMGKGFAIGSAALTALALFVSFTQATGLNAAEVALTSPTVVIGLLIGGMLPFVFSAMTMDSVSKAAYSMIEEVRRQFREIPGIMEGKAKPDYKTCVAISTTAALKEMLVPGIMAVVAPLAVGLILGSTALAGLLAGSLVSGVMMAMFMSNAGGAWDNAKKYIEEGNHGGKGSDAHKAAVVGDTVGDPFKDTSGPSINILIKLMTVVSTVFAALFTANGLF
;
A
#
# COMPACT_ATOMS: atom_id res chain seq x y z
N MET A 1 20.42 -29.68 -3.96
CA MET A 1 19.25 -28.79 -3.96
C MET A 1 18.67 -28.50 -2.57
N GLU A 2 18.80 -29.42 -1.59
CA GLU A 2 18.38 -29.15 -0.20
C GLU A 2 19.02 -27.89 0.45
N SER A 3 20.24 -27.52 0.03
CA SER A 3 20.90 -26.30 0.52
C SER A 3 20.24 -24.99 0.08
N LEU A 4 19.42 -25.01 -1.00
CA LEU A 4 18.74 -23.81 -1.51
C LEU A 4 17.64 -23.31 -0.54
N LYS A 5 17.11 -24.16 0.33
CA LYS A 5 16.16 -23.73 1.37
C LYS A 5 16.73 -22.68 2.34
N PHE A 6 18.05 -22.66 2.51
CA PHE A 6 18.75 -21.67 3.34
C PHE A 6 19.06 -20.36 2.63
N LEU A 7 18.90 -20.31 1.29
CA LEU A 7 19.14 -19.10 0.52
C LEU A 7 18.15 -17.99 0.89
N ALA A 8 16.89 -18.35 1.11
CA ALA A 8 15.85 -17.39 1.44
C ALA A 8 16.11 -16.67 2.77
N PRO A 9 16.31 -17.35 3.93
CA PRO A 9 16.61 -16.65 5.16
C PRO A 9 17.97 -15.91 5.10
N ALA A 10 18.96 -16.41 4.36
CA ALA A 10 20.23 -15.73 4.21
C ALA A 10 20.09 -14.39 3.49
N LEU A 11 19.40 -14.35 2.33
CA LEU A 11 19.17 -13.11 1.58
C LEU A 11 18.17 -12.18 2.28
N ALA A 12 17.24 -12.71 3.06
CA ALA A 12 16.39 -11.90 3.94
C ALA A 12 17.22 -11.13 4.97
N VAL A 13 18.22 -11.79 5.59
CA VAL A 13 19.16 -11.12 6.50
C VAL A 13 20.00 -10.07 5.75
N VAL A 14 20.42 -10.33 4.52
CA VAL A 14 21.12 -9.33 3.68
C VAL A 14 20.25 -8.09 3.46
N ALA A 15 18.94 -8.26 3.18
CA ALA A 15 18.01 -7.13 3.06
C ALA A 15 17.97 -6.28 4.36
N LEU A 16 17.88 -6.93 5.52
CA LEU A 16 17.85 -6.24 6.81
C LEU A 16 19.17 -5.55 7.15
N LEU A 17 20.31 -6.16 6.83
CA LEU A 17 21.62 -5.52 6.97
C LEU A 17 21.75 -4.31 6.03
N PHE A 18 21.24 -4.41 4.82
CA PHE A 18 21.20 -3.29 3.88
C PHE A 18 20.26 -2.16 4.38
N ALA A 19 19.10 -2.51 4.93
CA ALA A 19 18.22 -1.54 5.59
C ALA A 19 18.95 -0.82 6.72
N PHE A 20 19.66 -1.55 7.58
CA PHE A 20 20.45 -0.97 8.66
C PHE A 20 21.55 -0.01 8.14
N TYR A 21 22.24 -0.41 7.07
CA TYR A 21 23.20 0.47 6.39
C TYR A 21 22.55 1.78 5.92
N LYS A 22 21.36 1.70 5.31
CA LYS A 22 20.61 2.89 4.87
C LYS A 22 20.11 3.74 6.03
N ILE A 23 19.69 3.14 7.14
CA ILE A 23 19.34 3.86 8.39
C ILE A 23 20.53 4.66 8.88
N ALA A 24 21.72 4.05 8.95
CA ALA A 24 22.94 4.72 9.35
C ALA A 24 23.31 5.86 8.40
N PHE A 25 23.15 5.65 7.08
CA PHE A 25 23.40 6.68 6.07
C PHE A 25 22.47 7.90 6.27
N VAL A 26 21.15 7.69 6.38
CA VAL A 26 20.17 8.76 6.60
C VAL A 26 20.45 9.50 7.93
N SER A 27 20.68 8.75 9.00
CA SER A 27 20.88 9.32 10.34
C SER A 27 22.13 10.20 10.46
N LYS A 28 23.16 9.96 9.63
CA LYS A 28 24.39 10.77 9.58
C LYS A 28 24.23 12.09 8.83
N GLN A 29 23.17 12.27 8.05
CA GLN A 29 22.93 13.53 7.32
C GLN A 29 22.50 14.62 8.30
N ASP A 30 22.87 15.86 8.00
CA ASP A 30 22.51 17.02 8.81
C ASP A 30 21.00 17.30 8.73
N ALA A 31 20.38 17.57 9.88
CA ALA A 31 18.97 17.87 10.03
C ALA A 31 18.63 19.38 9.85
N GLY A 32 19.61 20.22 9.60
CA GLY A 32 19.41 21.64 9.30
C GLY A 32 19.25 22.54 10.52
N THR A 33 18.43 23.59 10.35
CA THR A 33 18.26 24.65 11.36
C THR A 33 17.47 24.16 12.57
N GLU A 34 17.53 24.91 13.67
CA GLU A 34 16.77 24.57 14.90
C GLU A 34 15.26 24.55 14.62
N ARG A 35 14.75 25.45 13.76
CA ARG A 35 13.34 25.48 13.39
C ARG A 35 12.93 24.21 12.62
N MET A 36 13.76 23.75 11.68
CA MET A 36 13.54 22.49 10.97
C MET A 36 13.51 21.29 11.94
N LYS A 37 14.41 21.27 12.91
CA LYS A 37 14.46 20.21 13.93
C LYS A 37 13.23 20.23 14.84
N GLU A 38 12.74 21.41 15.23
CA GLU A 38 11.52 21.57 16.03
C GLU A 38 10.31 20.99 15.30
N ILE A 39 10.11 21.34 14.03
CA ILE A 39 9.02 20.84 13.20
C ILE A 39 9.14 19.32 13.00
N SER A 40 10.32 18.85 12.62
CA SER A 40 10.58 17.40 12.47
C SER A 40 10.33 16.62 13.77
N ALA A 41 10.65 17.18 14.92
CA ALA A 41 10.38 16.57 16.22
C ALA A 41 8.87 16.49 16.50
N ALA A 42 8.10 17.52 16.12
CA ALA A 42 6.65 17.53 16.24
C ALA A 42 6.00 16.45 15.36
N ILE A 43 6.41 16.35 14.08
CA ILE A 43 5.94 15.32 13.14
C ILE A 43 6.28 13.92 13.66
N ASN A 44 7.54 13.67 14.05
CA ASN A 44 7.97 12.37 14.57
C ASN A 44 7.24 12.00 15.86
N GLY A 45 7.01 12.97 16.73
CA GLY A 45 6.25 12.79 17.98
C GLY A 45 4.80 12.41 17.72
N GLY A 46 4.13 13.09 16.78
CA GLY A 46 2.77 12.79 16.37
C GLY A 46 2.63 11.40 15.74
N ALA A 47 3.52 11.06 14.81
CA ALA A 47 3.53 9.77 14.15
C ALA A 47 3.72 8.60 15.14
N LYS A 48 4.65 8.75 16.08
CA LYS A 48 4.84 7.75 17.16
C LYS A 48 3.65 7.65 18.09
N ALA A 49 3.02 8.78 18.44
CA ALA A 49 1.84 8.78 19.31
C ALA A 49 0.67 8.03 18.65
N PHE A 50 0.44 8.26 17.36
CA PHE A 50 -0.56 7.53 16.58
C PHE A 50 -0.28 6.03 16.55
N LEU A 51 0.92 5.61 16.08
CA LEU A 51 1.25 4.19 16.00
C LEU A 51 1.16 3.49 17.35
N PHE A 52 1.61 4.14 18.44
CA PHE A 52 1.55 3.54 19.76
C PHE A 52 0.10 3.37 20.24
N ALA A 53 -0.79 4.31 19.93
CA ALA A 53 -2.21 4.21 20.24
C ALA A 53 -2.88 3.12 19.40
N GLU A 54 -2.56 3.03 18.11
CA GLU A 54 -3.04 1.99 17.20
C GLU A 54 -2.60 0.60 17.66
N TYR A 55 -1.31 0.42 17.99
CA TYR A 55 -0.79 -0.89 18.43
C TYR A 55 -1.41 -1.40 19.72
N LYS A 56 -1.87 -0.52 20.62
CA LYS A 56 -2.63 -0.93 21.81
C LYS A 56 -3.97 -1.60 21.44
N ILE A 57 -4.67 -1.04 20.46
CA ILE A 57 -5.95 -1.61 19.99
C ILE A 57 -5.68 -2.91 19.24
N LEU A 58 -4.67 -2.91 18.35
CA LEU A 58 -4.26 -4.08 17.59
C LEU A 58 -3.80 -5.23 18.49
N ALA A 59 -3.14 -4.95 19.61
CA ALA A 59 -2.74 -5.99 20.57
C ALA A 59 -3.95 -6.76 21.12
N ILE A 60 -5.06 -6.07 21.41
CA ILE A 60 -6.30 -6.73 21.86
C ILE A 60 -6.84 -7.63 20.75
N PHE A 61 -6.92 -7.13 19.51
CA PHE A 61 -7.39 -7.88 18.37
C PHE A 61 -6.52 -9.12 18.10
N VAL A 62 -5.18 -8.96 18.13
CA VAL A 62 -4.21 -10.04 17.93
C VAL A 62 -4.34 -11.09 19.01
N VAL A 63 -4.51 -10.72 20.29
CA VAL A 63 -4.69 -11.68 21.38
C VAL A 63 -6.00 -12.46 21.21
N VAL A 64 -7.08 -11.80 20.85
CA VAL A 64 -8.38 -12.47 20.63
C VAL A 64 -8.28 -13.49 19.48
N LEU A 65 -7.72 -13.11 18.34
CA LEU A 65 -7.54 -14.04 17.21
C LEU A 65 -6.53 -15.14 17.52
N PHE A 66 -5.45 -14.85 18.22
CA PHE A 66 -4.47 -15.84 18.65
C PHE A 66 -5.15 -16.97 19.46
N ILE A 67 -5.99 -16.58 20.43
CA ILE A 67 -6.76 -17.52 21.24
C ILE A 67 -7.79 -18.26 20.39
N ALA A 68 -8.50 -17.56 19.51
CA ALA A 68 -9.49 -18.16 18.62
C ALA A 68 -8.88 -19.21 17.69
N ILE A 69 -7.71 -18.96 17.13
CA ILE A 69 -6.96 -19.92 16.30
C ILE A 69 -6.46 -21.09 17.15
N GLY A 70 -5.84 -20.80 18.31
CA GLY A 70 -5.27 -21.84 19.19
C GLY A 70 -6.31 -22.80 19.74
N LEU A 71 -7.42 -22.29 20.27
CA LEU A 71 -8.48 -23.06 20.87
C LEU A 71 -9.52 -23.54 19.84
N GLY A 72 -9.94 -22.66 18.91
CA GLY A 72 -10.99 -22.97 17.95
C GLY A 72 -10.57 -23.98 16.89
N LEU A 73 -9.34 -23.89 16.39
CA LEU A 73 -8.77 -24.84 15.42
C LEU A 73 -7.91 -25.91 16.07
N GLY A 74 -7.60 -25.81 17.35
CA GLY A 74 -6.66 -26.72 18.03
C GLY A 74 -5.22 -26.64 17.51
N SER A 75 -4.87 -25.57 16.75
CA SER A 75 -3.57 -25.40 16.08
C SER A 75 -2.76 -24.25 16.67
N TRP A 76 -2.04 -24.53 17.74
CA TRP A 76 -1.12 -23.54 18.34
C TRP A 76 0.04 -23.16 17.43
N ARG A 77 0.42 -24.04 16.48
CA ARG A 77 1.45 -23.74 15.48
C ARG A 77 0.98 -22.61 14.55
N THR A 78 -0.25 -22.70 14.04
CA THR A 78 -0.86 -21.64 13.22
C THR A 78 -1.03 -20.34 14.01
N ALA A 79 -1.45 -20.43 15.29
CA ALA A 79 -1.56 -19.29 16.17
C ALA A 79 -0.20 -18.59 16.39
N LEU A 80 0.87 -19.33 16.60
CA LEU A 80 2.23 -18.77 16.73
C LEU A 80 2.69 -18.11 15.42
N CYS A 81 2.44 -18.75 14.28
CA CYS A 81 2.72 -18.13 12.97
C CYS A 81 1.95 -16.82 12.79
N PHE A 82 0.67 -16.78 13.20
CA PHE A 82 -0.15 -15.56 13.19
C PHE A 82 0.47 -14.44 14.04
N LEU A 83 0.90 -14.76 15.25
CA LEU A 83 1.55 -13.78 16.13
C LEU A 83 2.84 -13.24 15.52
N VAL A 84 3.68 -14.10 14.93
CA VAL A 84 4.93 -13.67 14.27
C VAL A 84 4.62 -12.81 13.05
N GLY A 85 3.60 -13.13 12.27
CA GLY A 85 3.16 -12.33 11.12
C GLY A 85 2.71 -10.93 11.51
N ALA A 86 1.90 -10.83 12.56
CA ALA A 86 1.48 -9.55 13.12
C ALA A 86 2.67 -8.72 13.62
N LEU A 87 3.57 -9.33 14.41
CA LEU A 87 4.75 -8.64 14.94
C LEU A 87 5.70 -8.17 13.83
N PHE A 88 5.93 -8.96 12.78
CA PHE A 88 6.82 -8.58 11.68
C PHE A 88 6.22 -7.47 10.82
N SER A 89 4.92 -7.46 10.59
CA SER A 89 4.23 -6.37 9.90
C SER A 89 4.31 -5.06 10.69
N ILE A 90 4.04 -5.10 12.00
CA ILE A 90 4.21 -3.97 12.92
C ILE A 90 5.65 -3.45 12.88
N LEU A 91 6.62 -4.34 12.96
CA LEU A 91 8.04 -3.98 12.98
C LEU A 91 8.48 -3.31 11.69
N ALA A 92 8.05 -3.83 10.53
CA ALA A 92 8.34 -3.23 9.22
C ALA A 92 7.79 -1.81 9.13
N GLY A 93 6.51 -1.61 9.49
CA GLY A 93 5.85 -0.29 9.49
C GLY A 93 6.51 0.69 10.45
N TYR A 94 6.82 0.26 11.67
CA TYR A 94 7.48 1.09 12.68
C TYR A 94 8.88 1.55 12.27
N ILE A 95 9.71 0.64 11.75
CA ILE A 95 11.07 0.98 11.30
C ILE A 95 11.00 1.92 10.10
N GLY A 96 10.16 1.59 9.10
CA GLY A 96 10.00 2.40 7.88
C GLY A 96 9.57 3.82 8.20
N MET A 97 8.49 3.99 8.96
CA MET A 97 7.97 5.30 9.37
C MET A 97 9.00 6.10 10.20
N ASN A 98 9.66 5.46 11.16
CA ASN A 98 10.64 6.16 12.01
C ASN A 98 11.86 6.65 11.21
N VAL A 99 12.21 5.97 10.13
CA VAL A 99 13.30 6.42 9.24
C VAL A 99 12.79 7.46 8.24
N ALA A 100 11.58 7.30 7.73
CA ALA A 100 10.96 8.31 6.86
C ALA A 100 10.88 9.67 7.54
N THR A 101 10.35 9.75 8.77
CA THR A 101 10.30 11.00 9.55
C THR A 101 11.67 11.64 9.79
N LYS A 102 12.73 10.84 9.89
CA LYS A 102 14.11 11.35 9.95
C LYS A 102 14.62 11.81 8.59
N ALA A 103 14.22 11.14 7.51
CA ALA A 103 14.62 11.48 6.15
C ALA A 103 13.97 12.79 5.68
N ASN A 104 12.73 13.08 6.08
CA ASN A 104 11.97 14.27 5.69
C ASN A 104 12.80 15.55 5.88
N VAL A 105 13.21 15.84 7.11
CA VAL A 105 13.99 17.05 7.44
C VAL A 105 15.36 17.08 6.79
N ARG A 106 15.99 15.92 6.63
CA ARG A 106 17.32 15.80 6.01
C ARG A 106 17.26 15.98 4.50
N THR A 107 16.15 15.60 3.90
CA THR A 107 15.85 15.86 2.48
C THR A 107 15.66 17.36 2.24
N ALA A 108 14.87 18.03 3.08
CA ALA A 108 14.70 19.49 3.04
C ALA A 108 16.03 20.24 3.21
N ASN A 109 16.84 19.83 4.19
CA ASN A 109 18.15 20.45 4.41
C ASN A 109 19.14 20.19 3.25
N ALA A 110 19.10 18.99 2.67
CA ALA A 110 19.93 18.67 1.52
C ALA A 110 19.51 19.47 0.27
N ALA A 111 18.20 19.70 0.05
CA ALA A 111 17.70 20.60 -0.98
C ALA A 111 18.28 22.01 -0.80
N ARG A 112 18.31 22.52 0.45
CA ARG A 112 18.85 23.82 0.81
C ARG A 112 20.37 23.94 0.58
N THR A 113 21.14 22.92 0.95
CA THR A 113 22.62 23.04 1.03
C THR A 113 23.36 22.39 -0.13
N SER A 114 22.75 21.41 -0.79
CA SER A 114 23.44 20.52 -1.74
C SER A 114 22.62 20.24 -3.03
N GLY A 115 21.43 20.81 -3.13
CA GLY A 115 20.58 20.72 -4.30
C GLY A 115 19.85 19.36 -4.47
N MET A 116 19.18 19.22 -5.63
CA MET A 116 18.21 18.17 -5.93
C MET A 116 18.79 16.74 -5.82
N ASN A 117 19.98 16.50 -6.35
CA ASN A 117 20.54 15.15 -6.40
C ASN A 117 20.81 14.55 -5.00
N LYS A 118 21.27 15.38 -4.08
CA LYS A 118 21.51 14.95 -2.70
C LYS A 118 20.20 14.73 -1.97
N ALA A 119 19.22 15.62 -2.17
CA ALA A 119 17.87 15.49 -1.61
C ALA A 119 17.20 14.19 -2.10
N LEU A 120 17.21 13.91 -3.41
CA LEU A 120 16.75 12.65 -3.99
C LEU A 120 17.41 11.42 -3.35
N SER A 121 18.74 11.47 -3.20
CA SER A 121 19.50 10.34 -2.61
C SER A 121 19.09 10.05 -1.16
N ILE A 122 18.79 11.08 -0.37
CA ILE A 122 18.37 10.93 1.04
C ILE A 122 16.92 10.42 1.10
N ALA A 123 16.01 11.03 0.35
CA ALA A 123 14.61 10.61 0.31
C ALA A 123 14.47 9.15 -0.16
N PHE A 124 15.13 8.79 -1.26
CA PHE A 124 15.15 7.42 -1.76
C PHE A 124 15.83 6.43 -0.80
N SER A 125 16.85 6.87 -0.06
CA SER A 125 17.46 6.01 0.98
C SER A 125 16.51 5.76 2.14
N GLY A 126 15.71 6.75 2.54
CA GLY A 126 14.63 6.59 3.51
C GLY A 126 13.59 5.59 3.04
N GLY A 127 13.08 5.73 1.81
CA GLY A 127 12.16 4.78 1.20
C GLY A 127 12.74 3.37 1.06
N SER A 128 14.04 3.25 0.75
CA SER A 128 14.73 1.96 0.63
C SER A 128 14.72 1.16 1.94
N VAL A 129 14.73 1.84 3.10
CA VAL A 129 14.61 1.15 4.40
C VAL A 129 13.26 0.45 4.51
N MET A 130 12.18 1.14 4.13
CA MET A 130 10.83 0.52 4.14
C MET A 130 10.79 -0.69 3.22
N GLY A 131 11.24 -0.54 1.96
CA GLY A 131 11.26 -1.64 1.00
C GLY A 131 12.04 -2.86 1.47
N MET A 132 13.22 -2.65 2.04
CA MET A 132 14.07 -3.75 2.53
C MET A 132 13.52 -4.39 3.82
N CYS A 133 12.85 -3.63 4.69
CA CYS A 133 12.17 -4.19 5.85
C CYS A 133 10.98 -5.07 5.44
N VAL A 134 10.18 -4.63 4.47
CA VAL A 134 9.04 -5.39 3.94
C VAL A 134 9.50 -6.74 3.40
N VAL A 135 10.41 -6.75 2.44
CA VAL A 135 10.85 -8.01 1.81
C VAL A 135 11.73 -8.84 2.74
N GLY A 136 12.57 -8.21 3.56
CA GLY A 136 13.46 -8.89 4.50
C GLY A 136 12.70 -9.60 5.60
N LEU A 137 11.82 -8.92 6.32
CA LEU A 137 11.03 -9.52 7.40
C LEU A 137 10.00 -10.52 6.83
N GLY A 138 9.36 -10.20 5.68
CA GLY A 138 8.40 -11.09 5.05
C GLY A 138 9.02 -12.43 4.64
N LEU A 139 10.15 -12.40 3.93
CA LEU A 139 10.84 -13.62 3.51
C LEU A 139 11.49 -14.35 4.69
N LEU A 140 12.06 -13.61 5.66
CA LEU A 140 12.64 -14.21 6.86
C LEU A 140 11.59 -15.00 7.63
N GLY A 141 10.42 -14.39 7.89
CA GLY A 141 9.33 -15.05 8.61
C GLY A 141 8.82 -16.28 7.88
N ALA A 142 8.47 -16.16 6.60
CA ALA A 142 7.98 -17.29 5.80
C ALA A 142 8.99 -18.43 5.73
N SER A 143 10.26 -18.13 5.46
CA SER A 143 11.31 -19.17 5.28
C SER A 143 11.72 -19.81 6.60
N VAL A 144 11.90 -19.06 7.68
CA VAL A 144 12.29 -19.62 8.99
C VAL A 144 11.15 -20.45 9.59
N LEU A 145 9.90 -19.96 9.53
CA LEU A 145 8.76 -20.73 10.01
C LEU A 145 8.57 -22.01 9.19
N PHE A 146 8.80 -21.97 7.87
CA PHE A 146 8.80 -23.17 7.06
C PHE A 146 9.90 -24.17 7.46
N LEU A 147 11.12 -23.70 7.74
CA LEU A 147 12.21 -24.56 8.20
C LEU A 147 11.92 -25.22 9.57
N ILE A 148 11.16 -24.54 10.44
CA ILE A 148 10.79 -25.07 11.77
C ILE A 148 9.67 -26.10 11.67
N TRP A 149 8.59 -25.79 10.93
CA TRP A 149 7.38 -26.61 10.93
C TRP A 149 7.30 -27.59 9.77
N ASN A 150 7.99 -27.32 8.66
CA ASN A 150 7.95 -28.06 7.39
C ASN A 150 6.50 -28.34 6.90
N ASP A 151 5.60 -27.39 7.13
CA ASP A 151 4.18 -27.46 6.79
C ASP A 151 3.72 -26.09 6.26
N THR A 152 3.32 -26.07 4.99
CA THR A 152 2.88 -24.83 4.32
C THR A 152 1.51 -24.34 4.80
N ASN A 153 0.63 -25.25 5.28
CA ASN A 153 -0.71 -24.87 5.75
C ASN A 153 -0.64 -24.05 7.04
N VAL A 154 0.28 -24.37 7.93
CA VAL A 154 0.51 -23.63 9.17
C VAL A 154 0.96 -22.19 8.89
N LEU A 155 1.66 -21.96 7.78
CA LEU A 155 2.14 -20.62 7.36
C LEU A 155 1.03 -19.65 6.99
N PHE A 156 -0.19 -20.12 6.66
CA PHE A 156 -1.32 -19.20 6.47
C PHE A 156 -1.62 -18.38 7.75
N GLY A 157 -1.26 -18.90 8.94
CA GLY A 157 -1.26 -18.09 10.15
C GLY A 157 -0.38 -16.85 10.02
N PHE A 158 0.85 -16.98 9.50
CA PHE A 158 1.76 -15.85 9.28
C PHE A 158 1.15 -14.82 8.29
N SER A 159 0.54 -15.29 7.21
CA SER A 159 -0.18 -14.43 6.27
C SER A 159 -1.37 -13.72 6.94
N LEU A 160 -2.15 -14.43 7.76
CA LEU A 160 -3.29 -13.85 8.49
C LEU A 160 -2.85 -12.75 9.47
N GLY A 161 -1.72 -12.96 10.17
CA GLY A 161 -1.15 -11.92 11.03
C GLY A 161 -0.75 -10.68 10.25
N ALA A 162 -0.06 -10.86 9.12
CA ALA A 162 0.31 -9.78 8.22
C ALA A 162 -0.91 -9.02 7.68
N SER A 163 -1.92 -9.74 7.19
CA SER A 163 -3.15 -9.17 6.62
C SER A 163 -3.97 -8.40 7.65
N SER A 164 -4.05 -8.92 8.87
CA SER A 164 -4.77 -8.26 9.96
C SER A 164 -4.17 -6.90 10.30
N ILE A 165 -2.85 -6.84 10.47
CA ILE A 165 -2.17 -5.57 10.75
C ILE A 165 -2.28 -4.63 9.56
N ALA A 166 -2.08 -5.13 8.33
CA ALA A 166 -2.16 -4.34 7.12
C ALA A 166 -3.50 -3.62 6.96
N LEU A 167 -4.62 -4.31 7.22
CA LEU A 167 -5.95 -3.70 7.09
C LEU A 167 -6.14 -2.54 8.07
N PHE A 168 -5.85 -2.74 9.34
CA PHE A 168 -6.02 -1.68 10.35
C PHE A 168 -5.06 -0.52 10.09
N ALA A 169 -3.78 -0.78 9.82
CA ALA A 169 -2.80 0.26 9.53
C ALA A 169 -3.18 1.07 8.27
N ARG A 170 -3.72 0.42 7.23
CA ARG A 170 -4.14 1.12 6.01
C ARG A 170 -5.43 1.92 6.19
N VAL A 171 -6.43 1.34 6.85
CA VAL A 171 -7.70 2.04 7.14
C VAL A 171 -7.48 3.15 8.17
N GLY A 172 -6.81 2.86 9.28
CA GLY A 172 -6.53 3.83 10.35
C GLY A 172 -5.64 4.97 9.87
N GLY A 173 -4.51 4.63 9.22
CA GLY A 173 -3.61 5.61 8.62
C GLY A 173 -4.28 6.47 7.55
N GLY A 174 -5.08 5.88 6.66
CA GLY A 174 -5.82 6.59 5.63
C GLY A 174 -6.88 7.55 6.20
N ILE A 175 -7.65 7.12 7.21
CA ILE A 175 -8.62 8.00 7.91
C ILE A 175 -7.89 9.15 8.60
N TYR A 176 -6.76 8.86 9.27
CA TYR A 176 -5.95 9.86 9.93
C TYR A 176 -5.46 10.94 8.96
N THR A 177 -4.77 10.50 7.88
CA THR A 177 -4.19 11.38 6.86
C THR A 177 -5.25 12.26 6.25
N LYS A 178 -6.36 11.68 5.77
CA LYS A 178 -7.36 12.44 5.05
C LYS A 178 -8.25 13.30 5.93
N ALA A 179 -8.39 12.98 7.21
CA ALA A 179 -9.02 13.90 8.16
C ALA A 179 -8.18 15.18 8.38
N ALA A 180 -6.86 15.03 8.46
CA ALA A 180 -5.94 16.14 8.62
C ALA A 180 -5.85 17.00 7.35
N ASP A 181 -5.64 16.35 6.20
CA ASP A 181 -5.50 16.96 4.87
C ASP A 181 -6.77 17.75 4.48
N VAL A 182 -7.96 17.12 4.52
CA VAL A 182 -9.23 17.82 4.25
C VAL A 182 -9.46 19.00 5.20
N GLY A 183 -9.09 18.86 6.49
CA GLY A 183 -9.16 19.93 7.46
C GLY A 183 -8.21 21.08 7.16
N ALA A 184 -6.97 20.75 6.75
CA ALA A 184 -5.97 21.73 6.36
C ALA A 184 -6.35 22.45 5.07
N ASP A 185 -6.78 21.71 4.05
CA ASP A 185 -7.08 22.23 2.72
C ASP A 185 -8.37 23.07 2.68
N LEU A 186 -9.47 22.51 3.19
CA LEU A 186 -10.74 23.18 3.10
C LEU A 186 -10.75 24.50 3.89
N VAL A 187 -10.27 24.49 5.13
CA VAL A 187 -10.26 25.70 5.96
C VAL A 187 -9.07 26.60 5.64
N GLY A 188 -7.88 26.04 5.44
CA GLY A 188 -6.67 26.82 5.16
C GLY A 188 -6.67 27.43 3.76
N LYS A 189 -6.74 26.59 2.73
CA LYS A 189 -6.62 27.05 1.33
C LYS A 189 -7.89 27.70 0.81
N VAL A 190 -9.08 27.10 1.09
CA VAL A 190 -10.34 27.58 0.47
C VAL A 190 -10.97 28.69 1.29
N GLU A 191 -11.12 28.55 2.63
CA GLU A 191 -11.81 29.54 3.48
C GLU A 191 -10.88 30.69 3.89
N ALA A 192 -9.67 30.38 4.40
CA ALA A 192 -8.75 31.40 4.92
C ALA A 192 -7.80 31.96 3.85
N GLY A 193 -7.64 31.29 2.71
CA GLY A 193 -6.81 31.75 1.61
C GLY A 193 -5.30 31.76 1.93
N ILE A 194 -4.85 30.93 2.88
CA ILE A 194 -3.42 30.79 3.19
C ILE A 194 -2.78 29.72 2.33
N PRO A 195 -1.46 29.80 2.05
CA PRO A 195 -0.76 28.80 1.26
C PRO A 195 -0.81 27.41 1.86
N GLU A 196 -0.52 26.40 1.05
CA GLU A 196 -0.26 25.04 1.47
C GLU A 196 0.96 25.00 2.42
N ASP A 197 0.94 24.13 3.42
CA ASP A 197 1.97 24.00 4.44
C ASP A 197 2.26 25.27 5.27
N ASP A 198 1.37 26.25 5.25
CA ASP A 198 1.57 27.48 6.00
C ASP A 198 1.58 27.19 7.52
N PRO A 199 2.61 27.64 8.26
CA PRO A 199 2.73 27.37 9.69
C PRO A 199 1.61 27.98 10.55
N ARG A 200 0.77 28.85 10.01
CA ARG A 200 -0.43 29.38 10.66
C ARG A 200 -1.58 28.37 10.68
N ASN A 201 -1.54 27.37 9.79
CA ASN A 201 -2.59 26.34 9.73
C ASN A 201 -2.44 25.34 10.88
N PRO A 202 -3.42 25.21 11.80
CA PRO A 202 -3.31 24.27 12.91
C PRO A 202 -3.20 22.80 12.53
N ALA A 203 -3.74 22.41 11.37
CA ALA A 203 -3.76 21.03 10.91
C ALA A 203 -2.48 20.59 10.17
N VAL A 204 -1.58 21.53 9.78
CA VAL A 204 -0.43 21.22 8.93
C VAL A 204 0.54 20.16 9.50
N ILE A 205 0.75 20.14 10.82
CA ILE A 205 1.56 19.09 11.44
C ILE A 205 0.83 17.75 11.45
N ALA A 206 -0.49 17.74 11.66
CA ALA A 206 -1.28 16.52 11.61
C ALA A 206 -1.29 15.93 10.19
N ASP A 207 -1.34 16.76 9.17
CA ASP A 207 -1.26 16.38 7.78
C ASP A 207 0.08 15.70 7.46
N ASN A 208 1.20 16.37 7.75
CA ASN A 208 2.53 15.77 7.60
C ASN A 208 2.75 14.47 8.43
N VAL A 209 2.11 14.35 9.59
CA VAL A 209 2.09 13.08 10.35
C VAL A 209 1.34 12.01 9.57
N GLY A 210 0.21 12.39 8.96
CA GLY A 210 -0.64 11.51 8.17
C GLY A 210 0.11 10.81 7.06
N ASP A 211 0.87 11.53 6.25
CA ASP A 211 1.68 10.95 5.17
C ASP A 211 2.64 9.87 5.66
N ASN A 212 3.27 10.09 6.82
CA ASN A 212 4.19 9.11 7.39
C ASN A 212 3.46 7.86 7.91
N VAL A 213 2.28 7.99 8.50
CA VAL A 213 1.55 6.84 9.06
C VAL A 213 0.68 6.15 8.02
N GLY A 214 0.04 6.88 7.10
CA GLY A 214 -0.82 6.35 6.05
C GLY A 214 -0.03 5.84 4.85
N ASP A 215 0.81 6.69 4.27
CA ASP A 215 1.45 6.42 2.98
C ASP A 215 2.84 5.80 3.10
N VAL A 216 3.48 5.79 4.28
CA VAL A 216 4.68 4.97 4.51
C VAL A 216 4.35 3.70 5.27
N ALA A 217 3.83 3.81 6.51
CA ALA A 217 3.60 2.62 7.34
C ALA A 217 2.44 1.76 6.82
N GLY A 218 1.29 2.38 6.49
CA GLY A 218 0.11 1.66 5.99
C GLY A 218 0.34 1.00 4.64
N MET A 219 0.97 1.70 3.68
CA MET A 219 1.34 1.12 2.39
C MET A 219 2.36 -0.01 2.51
N GLY A 220 3.36 0.16 3.38
CA GLY A 220 4.34 -0.88 3.61
C GLY A 220 3.73 -2.16 4.18
N ALA A 221 2.75 -2.03 5.07
CA ALA A 221 2.00 -3.16 5.61
C ALA A 221 1.15 -3.87 4.53
N ASP A 222 0.52 -3.14 3.60
CA ASP A 222 -0.23 -3.71 2.46
C ASP A 222 0.68 -4.56 1.54
N LEU A 223 1.84 -4.02 1.16
CA LEU A 223 2.78 -4.76 0.32
C LEU A 223 3.48 -5.90 1.07
N PHE A 224 3.70 -5.78 2.37
CA PHE A 224 4.17 -6.88 3.22
C PHE A 224 3.18 -8.06 3.19
N GLU A 225 1.90 -7.78 3.37
CA GLU A 225 0.83 -8.77 3.30
C GLU A 225 0.78 -9.45 1.93
N SER A 226 0.77 -8.67 0.85
CA SER A 226 0.73 -9.20 -0.53
C SER A 226 1.92 -10.10 -0.83
N TYR A 227 3.13 -9.67 -0.44
CA TYR A 227 4.38 -10.40 -0.64
C TYR A 227 4.37 -11.74 0.10
N VAL A 228 3.99 -11.74 1.36
CA VAL A 228 3.89 -12.94 2.19
C VAL A 228 2.80 -13.88 1.68
N GLY A 229 1.62 -13.35 1.39
CA GLY A 229 0.48 -14.14 0.90
C GLY A 229 0.77 -14.84 -0.43
N ALA A 230 1.42 -14.15 -1.37
CA ALA A 230 1.83 -14.74 -2.65
C ALA A 230 2.84 -15.87 -2.48
N ILE A 231 3.86 -15.67 -1.65
CA ILE A 231 4.89 -16.69 -1.38
C ILE A 231 4.27 -17.93 -0.75
N ILE A 232 3.47 -17.78 0.30
CA ILE A 232 2.85 -18.90 1.02
C ILE A 232 1.87 -19.67 0.13
N SER A 233 1.05 -18.97 -0.66
CA SER A 233 0.15 -19.59 -1.63
C SER A 233 0.93 -20.38 -2.69
N ALA A 234 2.01 -19.80 -3.22
CA ALA A 234 2.85 -20.51 -4.20
C ALA A 234 3.54 -21.73 -3.58
N MET A 235 4.03 -21.64 -2.36
CA MET A 235 4.59 -22.81 -1.63
C MET A 235 3.56 -23.92 -1.47
N THR A 236 2.33 -23.59 -1.04
CA THR A 236 1.25 -24.54 -0.82
C THR A 236 0.81 -25.21 -2.12
N LEU A 237 0.62 -24.43 -3.18
CA LEU A 237 0.25 -24.96 -4.51
C LEU A 237 1.40 -25.76 -5.14
N GLY A 238 2.65 -25.36 -4.93
CA GLY A 238 3.84 -26.09 -5.37
C GLY A 238 3.97 -27.46 -4.72
N ALA A 239 3.55 -27.61 -3.48
CA ALA A 239 3.55 -28.89 -2.75
C ALA A 239 2.65 -29.94 -3.41
N VAL A 240 1.61 -29.52 -4.13
CA VAL A 240 0.62 -30.43 -4.76
C VAL A 240 0.86 -30.55 -6.26
N ALA A 241 1.31 -29.48 -6.92
CA ALA A 241 1.39 -29.43 -8.39
C ALA A 241 2.65 -30.06 -8.98
N ILE A 242 3.73 -30.14 -8.19
CA ILE A 242 5.05 -30.58 -8.69
C ILE A 242 5.41 -31.96 -8.12
N THR A 243 5.82 -32.87 -9.00
CA THR A 243 6.21 -34.26 -8.61
C THR A 243 7.34 -34.26 -7.60
N ASP A 244 8.36 -33.40 -7.77
CA ASP A 244 9.34 -33.09 -6.73
C ASP A 244 8.79 -32.01 -5.81
N THR A 245 8.01 -32.43 -4.83
CA THR A 245 7.33 -31.57 -3.86
C THR A 245 8.30 -30.57 -3.18
N ALA A 246 9.51 -31.01 -2.86
CA ALA A 246 10.51 -30.15 -2.23
C ALA A 246 10.89 -28.98 -3.14
N ASN A 247 11.13 -29.22 -4.42
CA ASN A 247 11.45 -28.16 -5.38
C ASN A 247 10.23 -27.26 -5.63
N GLY A 248 9.03 -27.81 -5.70
CA GLY A 248 7.80 -27.01 -5.86
C GLY A 248 7.58 -26.02 -4.71
N VAL A 249 7.87 -26.42 -3.47
CA VAL A 249 7.75 -25.57 -2.29
C VAL A 249 8.89 -24.54 -2.17
N ILE A 250 10.13 -24.95 -2.48
CA ILE A 250 11.31 -24.10 -2.29
C ILE A 250 11.46 -23.06 -3.43
N PHE A 251 10.99 -23.35 -4.64
CA PHE A 251 11.16 -22.49 -5.80
C PHE A 251 10.62 -21.05 -5.59
N PRO A 252 9.41 -20.82 -5.05
CA PRO A 252 8.92 -19.47 -4.74
C PRO A 252 9.83 -18.71 -3.77
N LEU A 253 10.37 -19.38 -2.75
CA LEU A 253 11.31 -18.81 -1.80
C LEU A 253 12.63 -18.38 -2.46
N VAL A 254 13.15 -19.18 -3.40
CA VAL A 254 14.36 -18.85 -4.16
C VAL A 254 14.13 -17.64 -5.05
N ILE A 255 13.00 -17.57 -5.74
CA ILE A 255 12.67 -16.41 -6.59
C ILE A 255 12.51 -15.14 -5.74
N ALA A 256 11.84 -15.22 -4.61
CA ALA A 256 11.71 -14.10 -3.68
C ALA A 256 13.08 -13.65 -3.14
N ALA A 257 13.96 -14.58 -2.82
CA ALA A 257 15.33 -14.29 -2.41
C ALA A 257 16.16 -13.60 -3.52
N CYS A 258 16.04 -14.07 -4.76
CA CYS A 258 16.65 -13.41 -5.93
C CYS A 258 16.07 -12.01 -6.15
N GLY A 259 14.78 -11.80 -5.90
CA GLY A 259 14.11 -10.50 -5.94
C GLY A 259 14.69 -9.50 -4.92
N ILE A 260 15.03 -9.97 -3.72
CA ILE A 260 15.74 -9.16 -2.72
C ILE A 260 17.09 -8.72 -3.25
N LEU A 261 17.90 -9.65 -3.75
CA LEU A 261 19.22 -9.33 -4.30
C LEU A 261 19.12 -8.38 -5.47
N ALA A 262 18.16 -8.61 -6.37
CA ALA A 262 17.87 -7.74 -7.50
C ALA A 262 17.50 -6.33 -7.04
N SER A 263 16.66 -6.19 -6.00
CA SER A 263 16.27 -4.91 -5.43
C SER A 263 17.45 -4.18 -4.78
N VAL A 264 18.30 -4.88 -4.03
CA VAL A 264 19.51 -4.30 -3.44
C VAL A 264 20.46 -3.78 -4.53
N ILE A 265 20.71 -4.56 -5.57
CA ILE A 265 21.54 -4.14 -6.71
C ILE A 265 20.91 -2.94 -7.41
N ALA A 266 19.60 -2.96 -7.64
CA ALA A 266 18.86 -1.92 -8.32
C ALA A 266 18.95 -0.55 -7.62
N THR A 267 19.05 -0.51 -6.28
CA THR A 267 19.19 0.75 -5.54
C THR A 267 20.47 1.53 -5.94
N PHE A 268 21.51 0.87 -6.39
CA PHE A 268 22.74 1.53 -6.84
C PHE A 268 22.62 2.20 -8.22
N PHE A 269 21.56 1.87 -8.98
CA PHE A 269 21.27 2.49 -10.28
C PHE A 269 20.35 3.71 -10.15
N VAL A 270 19.72 3.92 -8.99
CA VAL A 270 18.94 5.12 -8.70
C VAL A 270 19.88 6.26 -8.34
N ARG A 271 20.39 6.95 -9.35
CA ARG A 271 21.33 8.07 -9.21
C ARG A 271 20.85 9.23 -10.06
N GLY A 272 20.61 10.38 -9.41
CA GLY A 272 20.40 11.65 -10.12
C GLY A 272 21.72 12.13 -10.73
N LYS A 273 21.64 12.70 -11.93
CA LYS A 273 22.71 13.52 -12.53
C LYS A 273 22.22 14.95 -12.56
N GLU A 274 23.13 15.94 -12.48
CA GLU A 274 22.75 17.34 -12.62
C GLU A 274 21.96 17.57 -13.92
N GLY A 275 20.79 18.22 -13.80
CA GLY A 275 19.89 18.47 -14.92
C GLY A 275 19.07 17.24 -15.40
N SER A 276 19.22 16.07 -14.80
CA SER A 276 18.40 14.90 -15.16
C SER A 276 17.06 14.87 -14.40
N ASN A 277 16.03 14.35 -15.08
CA ASN A 277 14.73 14.13 -14.44
C ASN A 277 14.82 12.99 -13.39
N PRO A 278 14.49 13.24 -12.10
CA PRO A 278 14.51 12.24 -11.04
C PRO A 278 13.66 11.00 -11.35
N HIS A 279 12.54 11.17 -12.04
CA HIS A 279 11.64 10.09 -12.45
C HIS A 279 12.35 9.00 -13.29
N LYS A 280 13.26 9.41 -14.21
CA LYS A 280 14.04 8.45 -14.99
C LYS A 280 15.00 7.63 -14.12
N ALA A 281 15.57 8.24 -13.08
CA ALA A 281 16.47 7.53 -12.15
C ALA A 281 15.70 6.46 -11.35
N LEU A 282 14.51 6.78 -10.84
CA LEU A 282 13.66 5.85 -10.10
C LEU A 282 13.19 4.68 -10.99
N LYS A 283 12.73 4.97 -12.22
CA LYS A 283 12.33 3.93 -13.20
C LYS A 283 13.49 2.99 -13.56
N MET A 284 14.71 3.51 -13.66
CA MET A 284 15.89 2.69 -13.95
C MET A 284 16.09 1.60 -12.89
N GLY A 285 15.93 1.94 -11.61
CA GLY A 285 15.98 0.95 -10.53
C GLY A 285 14.97 -0.18 -10.72
N SER A 286 13.72 0.15 -11.01
CA SER A 286 12.66 -0.84 -11.24
C SER A 286 12.95 -1.75 -12.43
N TYR A 287 13.43 -1.20 -13.54
CA TYR A 287 13.77 -1.99 -14.74
C TYR A 287 14.98 -2.92 -14.53
N VAL A 288 16.03 -2.44 -13.84
CA VAL A 288 17.19 -3.28 -13.50
C VAL A 288 16.78 -4.44 -12.60
N SER A 289 15.96 -4.18 -11.57
CA SER A 289 15.45 -5.24 -10.70
C SER A 289 14.64 -6.27 -11.48
N ALA A 290 13.73 -5.82 -12.34
CA ALA A 290 12.91 -6.67 -13.18
C ALA A 290 13.75 -7.56 -14.10
N LEU A 291 14.77 -7.00 -14.76
CA LEU A 291 15.68 -7.76 -15.64
C LEU A 291 16.43 -8.86 -14.88
N LEU A 292 16.93 -8.55 -13.69
CA LEU A 292 17.62 -9.54 -12.86
C LEU A 292 16.70 -10.67 -12.40
N VAL A 293 15.43 -10.36 -12.07
CA VAL A 293 14.42 -11.37 -11.74
C VAL A 293 14.10 -12.25 -12.94
N VAL A 294 13.98 -11.69 -14.14
CA VAL A 294 13.79 -12.48 -15.37
C VAL A 294 14.92 -13.49 -15.55
N ILE A 295 16.17 -13.04 -15.44
CA ILE A 295 17.34 -13.92 -15.56
C ILE A 295 17.30 -15.03 -14.50
N ALA A 296 17.05 -14.68 -13.24
CA ALA A 296 16.94 -15.65 -12.15
C ALA A 296 15.82 -16.67 -12.40
N SER A 297 14.64 -16.21 -12.85
CA SER A 297 13.50 -17.09 -13.13
C SER A 297 13.80 -18.11 -14.22
N LEU A 298 14.49 -17.71 -15.31
CA LEU A 298 14.90 -18.60 -16.38
C LEU A 298 15.89 -19.68 -15.89
N ILE A 299 16.87 -19.28 -15.09
CA ILE A 299 17.88 -20.21 -14.54
C ILE A 299 17.24 -21.21 -13.57
N PHE A 300 16.52 -20.70 -12.56
CA PHE A 300 15.99 -21.56 -11.48
C PHE A 300 14.78 -22.38 -11.93
N SER A 301 13.94 -21.91 -12.84
CA SER A 301 12.82 -22.70 -13.38
C SER A 301 13.35 -23.94 -14.11
N LYS A 302 14.38 -23.77 -14.95
CA LYS A 302 14.99 -24.89 -15.68
C LYS A 302 15.69 -25.87 -14.73
N SER A 303 16.44 -25.36 -13.75
CA SER A 303 17.25 -26.21 -12.85
C SER A 303 16.43 -26.91 -11.76
N MET A 304 15.39 -26.26 -11.22
CA MET A 304 14.58 -26.79 -10.11
C MET A 304 13.32 -27.52 -10.57
N LEU A 305 12.59 -26.95 -11.55
CA LEU A 305 11.33 -27.50 -12.03
C LEU A 305 11.48 -28.35 -13.31
N GLY A 306 12.68 -28.38 -13.91
CA GLY A 306 12.93 -29.10 -15.16
C GLY A 306 12.23 -28.54 -16.40
N SER A 307 11.42 -27.47 -16.24
CA SER A 307 10.63 -26.85 -17.29
C SER A 307 10.76 -25.33 -17.28
N MET A 308 10.36 -24.67 -18.37
CA MET A 308 10.33 -23.21 -18.47
C MET A 308 8.96 -22.64 -18.06
N GLY A 309 7.98 -23.48 -17.72
CA GLY A 309 6.62 -23.04 -17.37
C GLY A 309 6.59 -22.10 -16.17
N GLY A 310 7.38 -22.40 -15.13
CA GLY A 310 7.52 -21.55 -13.96
C GLY A 310 8.10 -20.17 -14.29
N ALA A 311 9.14 -20.12 -15.14
CA ALA A 311 9.72 -18.85 -15.59
C ALA A 311 8.72 -18.02 -16.40
N ILE A 312 7.98 -18.63 -17.32
CA ILE A 312 6.96 -17.94 -18.13
C ILE A 312 5.88 -17.36 -17.21
N ALA A 313 5.43 -18.11 -16.21
CA ALA A 313 4.46 -17.63 -15.23
C ALA A 313 4.97 -16.42 -14.43
N ILE A 314 6.22 -16.49 -13.91
CA ILE A 314 6.85 -15.38 -13.18
C ILE A 314 7.00 -14.15 -14.06
N ILE A 315 7.51 -14.33 -15.28
CA ILE A 315 7.71 -13.23 -16.25
C ILE A 315 6.37 -12.61 -16.64
N SER A 316 5.32 -13.41 -16.83
CA SER A 316 4.00 -12.89 -17.16
C SER A 316 3.47 -11.97 -16.05
N GLY A 317 3.57 -12.37 -14.78
CA GLY A 317 3.18 -11.53 -13.64
C GLY A 317 4.01 -10.26 -13.53
N LEU A 318 5.34 -10.37 -13.66
CA LEU A 318 6.26 -9.25 -13.63
C LEU A 318 5.96 -8.22 -14.73
N VAL A 319 5.76 -8.66 -15.97
CA VAL A 319 5.44 -7.78 -17.10
C VAL A 319 4.08 -7.13 -16.91
N VAL A 320 3.07 -7.90 -16.47
CA VAL A 320 1.74 -7.34 -16.16
C VAL A 320 1.86 -6.22 -15.12
N GLY A 321 2.63 -6.43 -14.05
CA GLY A 321 2.84 -5.41 -13.02
C GLY A 321 3.48 -4.12 -13.55
N LEU A 322 4.55 -4.27 -14.34
CA LEU A 322 5.23 -3.12 -14.95
C LEU A 322 4.32 -2.34 -15.91
N VAL A 323 3.56 -3.06 -16.74
CA VAL A 323 2.66 -2.42 -17.71
C VAL A 323 1.46 -1.76 -17.02
N ILE A 324 0.91 -2.36 -15.94
CA ILE A 324 -0.13 -1.72 -15.12
C ILE A 324 0.39 -0.39 -14.55
N GLY A 325 1.62 -0.35 -14.04
CA GLY A 325 2.23 0.89 -13.57
C GLY A 325 2.27 1.98 -14.65
N VAL A 326 2.70 1.63 -15.87
CA VAL A 326 2.73 2.57 -17.01
C VAL A 326 1.31 3.02 -17.41
N VAL A 327 0.34 2.10 -17.43
CA VAL A 327 -1.06 2.44 -17.74
C VAL A 327 -1.64 3.37 -16.68
N THR A 328 -1.36 3.12 -15.41
CA THR A 328 -1.77 4.01 -14.31
C THR A 328 -1.19 5.41 -14.51
N GLU A 329 0.10 5.53 -14.82
CA GLU A 329 0.75 6.81 -15.14
C GLU A 329 0.01 7.55 -16.27
N VAL A 330 -0.38 6.86 -17.34
CA VAL A 330 -1.11 7.46 -18.47
C VAL A 330 -2.45 8.06 -18.05
N TYR A 331 -3.14 7.45 -17.09
CA TYR A 331 -4.43 7.96 -16.61
C TYR A 331 -4.33 9.00 -15.50
N THR A 332 -3.21 9.02 -14.75
CA THR A 332 -3.08 9.83 -13.52
C THR A 332 -2.03 10.94 -13.61
N SER A 333 -1.11 10.94 -14.59
CA SER A 333 -0.10 11.99 -14.70
C SER A 333 -0.59 13.21 -15.51
N GLY A 334 -0.20 14.41 -15.05
CA GLY A 334 -0.44 15.70 -15.71
C GLY A 334 0.15 15.83 -17.12
N ASP A 335 1.09 14.94 -17.50
CA ASP A 335 1.65 14.93 -18.85
C ASP A 335 0.65 14.47 -19.91
N TYR A 336 -0.36 13.70 -19.52
CA TYR A 336 -1.29 13.04 -20.45
C TYR A 336 -2.66 13.72 -20.53
N LYS A 337 -3.37 13.38 -21.60
CA LYS A 337 -4.66 14.00 -21.97
C LYS A 337 -5.78 13.82 -20.93
N PHE A 338 -5.74 12.76 -20.14
CA PHE A 338 -6.84 12.44 -19.20
C PHE A 338 -6.88 13.44 -18.04
N VAL A 339 -5.73 13.74 -17.44
CA VAL A 339 -5.58 14.74 -16.38
C VAL A 339 -5.81 16.15 -16.94
N LYS A 340 -5.23 16.47 -18.11
CA LYS A 340 -5.47 17.77 -18.79
C LYS A 340 -6.94 18.02 -19.10
N LYS A 341 -7.70 16.95 -19.42
CA LYS A 341 -9.14 17.06 -19.61
C LYS A 341 -9.87 17.40 -18.30
N ILE A 342 -9.49 16.80 -17.17
CA ILE A 342 -10.08 17.15 -15.87
C ILE A 342 -9.78 18.62 -15.54
N ALA A 343 -8.53 19.07 -15.73
CA ALA A 343 -8.13 20.46 -15.52
C ALA A 343 -8.93 21.43 -16.41
N GLN A 344 -9.17 21.08 -17.67
CA GLN A 344 -10.01 21.88 -18.57
C GLN A 344 -11.47 21.92 -18.09
N GLN A 345 -12.03 20.80 -17.61
CA GLN A 345 -13.39 20.77 -17.08
C GLN A 345 -13.55 21.55 -15.78
N SER A 346 -12.46 21.79 -15.06
CA SER A 346 -12.45 22.63 -13.84
C SER A 346 -12.74 24.09 -14.14
N GLU A 347 -12.53 24.57 -15.38
CA GLU A 347 -12.94 25.92 -15.80
C GLU A 347 -14.45 26.13 -15.74
N THR A 348 -15.23 25.06 -15.87
CA THR A 348 -16.71 25.11 -15.83
C THR A 348 -17.28 24.90 -14.44
N GLY A 349 -16.45 24.46 -13.47
CA GLY A 349 -16.80 24.35 -12.06
C GLY A 349 -16.63 22.96 -11.46
N SER A 350 -16.90 22.85 -10.16
CA SER A 350 -16.64 21.63 -9.37
C SER A 350 -17.45 20.41 -9.84
N ALA A 351 -18.68 20.60 -10.28
CA ALA A 351 -19.54 19.48 -10.73
C ALA A 351 -18.94 18.76 -11.96
N THR A 352 -18.48 19.51 -12.94
CA THR A 352 -17.84 18.98 -14.16
C THR A 352 -16.47 18.36 -13.85
N THR A 353 -15.73 18.91 -12.91
CA THR A 353 -14.48 18.34 -12.39
C THR A 353 -14.73 16.95 -11.78
N ILE A 354 -15.73 16.81 -10.91
CA ILE A 354 -16.09 15.55 -10.25
C ILE A 354 -16.53 14.51 -11.30
N ILE A 355 -17.44 14.87 -12.22
CA ILE A 355 -17.91 13.97 -13.27
C ILE A 355 -16.74 13.51 -14.15
N SER A 356 -15.84 14.42 -14.55
CA SER A 356 -14.72 14.10 -15.43
C SER A 356 -13.74 13.13 -14.78
N GLY A 357 -13.36 13.36 -13.52
CA GLY A 357 -12.44 12.48 -12.81
C GLY A 357 -13.06 11.11 -12.52
N THR A 358 -14.35 11.05 -12.16
CA THR A 358 -15.09 9.79 -12.02
C THR A 358 -15.05 8.99 -13.32
N ALA A 359 -15.31 9.65 -14.47
CA ALA A 359 -15.27 9.00 -15.78
C ALA A 359 -13.86 8.51 -16.15
N VAL A 360 -12.81 9.29 -15.85
CA VAL A 360 -11.41 8.89 -16.06
C VAL A 360 -11.07 7.68 -15.19
N GLY A 361 -11.43 7.69 -13.91
CA GLY A 361 -11.20 6.56 -13.02
C GLY A 361 -11.90 5.27 -13.50
N MET A 362 -13.18 5.35 -13.90
CA MET A 362 -13.90 4.19 -14.47
C MET A 362 -13.22 3.69 -15.75
N MET A 363 -12.83 4.59 -16.65
CA MET A 363 -12.15 4.24 -17.88
C MET A 363 -10.78 3.60 -17.63
N SER A 364 -10.10 3.96 -16.58
CA SER A 364 -8.76 3.45 -16.27
C SER A 364 -8.72 1.96 -15.90
N THR A 365 -9.86 1.35 -15.63
CA THR A 365 -9.96 -0.06 -15.19
C THR A 365 -9.75 -1.08 -16.32
N TRP A 366 -10.15 -0.77 -17.54
CA TRP A 366 -10.25 -1.77 -18.60
C TRP A 366 -8.90 -2.36 -19.04
N VAL A 367 -7.87 -1.54 -19.23
CA VAL A 367 -6.55 -2.05 -19.66
C VAL A 367 -5.90 -2.92 -18.58
N PRO A 368 -5.81 -2.48 -17.30
CA PRO A 368 -5.27 -3.32 -16.24
C PRO A 368 -6.01 -4.66 -16.07
N ILE A 369 -7.32 -4.66 -16.15
CA ILE A 369 -8.12 -5.90 -16.06
C ILE A 369 -7.79 -6.85 -17.22
N LEU A 370 -7.69 -6.37 -18.45
CA LEU A 370 -7.28 -7.19 -19.58
C LEU A 370 -5.86 -7.73 -19.42
N LEU A 371 -4.94 -6.92 -18.91
CA LEU A 371 -3.56 -7.35 -18.64
C LEU A 371 -3.53 -8.45 -17.57
N ILE A 372 -4.29 -8.32 -16.49
CA ILE A 372 -4.43 -9.36 -15.47
C ILE A 372 -4.99 -10.64 -16.08
N CYS A 373 -6.04 -10.56 -16.91
CA CYS A 373 -6.60 -11.72 -17.61
C CYS A 373 -5.57 -12.42 -18.50
N VAL A 374 -4.76 -11.65 -19.25
CA VAL A 374 -3.67 -12.21 -20.07
C VAL A 374 -2.61 -12.86 -19.18
N GLY A 375 -2.22 -12.23 -18.08
CA GLY A 375 -1.27 -12.79 -17.12
C GLY A 375 -1.75 -14.11 -16.52
N ILE A 376 -3.00 -14.17 -16.07
CA ILE A 376 -3.64 -15.39 -15.57
C ILE A 376 -3.65 -16.49 -16.64
N PHE A 377 -4.07 -16.15 -17.87
CA PHE A 377 -4.12 -17.10 -18.98
C PHE A 377 -2.76 -17.71 -19.30
N LEU A 378 -1.72 -16.87 -19.42
CA LEU A 378 -0.37 -17.34 -19.71
C LEU A 378 0.19 -18.18 -18.55
N ALA A 379 0.04 -17.72 -17.32
CA ALA A 379 0.49 -18.44 -16.14
C ALA A 379 -0.17 -19.82 -16.01
N TYR A 380 -1.50 -19.86 -16.18
CA TYR A 380 -2.25 -21.12 -16.14
C TYR A 380 -1.89 -22.06 -17.30
N LYS A 381 -1.77 -21.54 -18.51
CA LYS A 381 -1.42 -22.35 -19.70
C LYS A 381 -0.08 -23.06 -19.57
N PHE A 382 0.92 -22.43 -18.96
CA PHE A 382 2.28 -22.96 -18.91
C PHE A 382 2.65 -23.67 -17.59
N ALA A 383 1.95 -23.36 -16.49
CA ALA A 383 2.25 -23.95 -15.18
C ALA A 383 1.00 -24.28 -14.33
N GLY A 384 -0.18 -24.33 -14.95
CA GLY A 384 -1.44 -24.68 -14.27
C GLY A 384 -1.78 -23.69 -13.14
N LEU A 385 -2.52 -24.16 -12.13
CA LEU A 385 -2.91 -23.36 -10.97
C LEU A 385 -1.70 -22.86 -10.18
N TYR A 386 -0.64 -23.65 -10.11
CA TYR A 386 0.64 -23.24 -9.52
C TYR A 386 1.23 -22.02 -10.25
N GLY A 387 1.08 -21.97 -11.58
CA GLY A 387 1.54 -20.85 -12.39
C GLY A 387 0.89 -19.52 -11.98
N ILE A 388 -0.39 -19.50 -11.60
CA ILE A 388 -1.07 -18.29 -11.15
C ILE A 388 -0.41 -17.73 -9.89
N ALA A 389 -0.09 -18.59 -8.92
CA ALA A 389 0.62 -18.18 -7.73
C ALA A 389 2.06 -17.73 -8.03
N LEU A 390 2.74 -18.40 -8.97
CA LEU A 390 4.06 -17.96 -9.43
C LEU A 390 4.01 -16.60 -10.15
N ALA A 391 2.93 -16.28 -10.87
CA ALA A 391 2.75 -14.96 -11.47
C ALA A 391 2.62 -13.88 -10.39
N ALA A 392 1.89 -14.16 -9.29
CA ALA A 392 1.82 -13.26 -8.14
C ALA A 392 3.21 -13.06 -7.50
N VAL A 393 3.98 -14.14 -7.28
CA VAL A 393 5.35 -14.05 -6.78
C VAL A 393 6.25 -13.29 -7.76
N GLY A 394 6.10 -13.50 -9.06
CA GLY A 394 6.85 -12.81 -10.10
C GLY A 394 6.60 -11.30 -10.07
N MET A 395 5.35 -10.89 -10.00
CA MET A 395 4.97 -9.48 -9.87
C MET A 395 5.55 -8.87 -8.60
N LEU A 396 5.44 -9.54 -7.46
CA LEU A 396 5.93 -9.07 -6.16
C LEU A 396 7.43 -9.28 -5.92
N SER A 397 8.15 -9.94 -6.82
CA SER A 397 9.60 -10.15 -6.69
C SER A 397 10.41 -8.85 -6.68
N THR A 398 9.87 -7.77 -7.26
CA THR A 398 10.49 -6.43 -7.26
C THR A 398 9.99 -5.54 -6.12
N THR A 399 9.23 -6.07 -5.15
CA THR A 399 8.62 -5.29 -4.06
C THR A 399 9.65 -4.45 -3.29
N GLY A 400 10.87 -4.94 -3.07
CA GLY A 400 11.90 -4.19 -2.36
C GLY A 400 12.21 -2.83 -2.99
N ILE A 401 12.38 -2.79 -4.31
CA ILE A 401 12.62 -1.53 -5.04
C ILE A 401 11.33 -0.75 -5.26
N THR A 402 10.21 -1.42 -5.49
CA THR A 402 8.91 -0.77 -5.71
C THR A 402 8.47 0.01 -4.47
N VAL A 403 8.53 -0.60 -3.28
CA VAL A 403 8.24 0.09 -2.01
C VAL A 403 9.24 1.22 -1.74
N ALA A 404 10.52 1.04 -2.10
CA ALA A 404 11.51 2.10 -1.94
C ALA A 404 11.19 3.34 -2.78
N VAL A 405 10.69 3.13 -4.00
CA VAL A 405 10.26 4.19 -4.92
C VAL A 405 8.94 4.83 -4.47
N ASP A 406 8.03 4.04 -3.90
CA ASP A 406 6.73 4.51 -3.44
C ASP A 406 6.88 5.34 -2.15
N ALA A 407 7.56 4.81 -1.14
CA ALA A 407 7.83 5.51 0.13
C ALA A 407 8.73 6.77 -0.01
N TYR A 408 9.38 6.95 -1.15
CA TYR A 408 10.09 8.19 -1.49
C TYR A 408 9.13 9.38 -1.59
N GLY A 409 7.91 9.18 -2.13
CA GLY A 409 6.92 10.25 -2.33
C GLY A 409 6.59 11.01 -1.04
N PRO A 410 6.02 10.35 -0.02
CA PRO A 410 5.70 10.99 1.26
C PRO A 410 6.90 11.65 1.97
N ILE A 411 8.12 11.14 1.75
CA ILE A 411 9.34 11.76 2.29
C ILE A 411 9.65 13.08 1.56
N ALA A 412 9.44 13.13 0.25
CA ALA A 412 9.67 14.33 -0.55
C ALA A 412 8.62 15.41 -0.26
N ASP A 413 7.36 15.01 -0.12
CA ASP A 413 6.24 15.88 0.24
C ASP A 413 6.46 16.51 1.62
N ASN A 414 6.66 15.71 2.65
CA ASN A 414 7.02 16.19 3.99
C ASN A 414 8.27 17.09 4.02
N ALA A 415 9.24 16.87 3.14
CA ALA A 415 10.40 17.75 3.03
C ALA A 415 9.97 19.14 2.51
N GLY A 416 9.02 19.20 1.61
CA GLY A 416 8.38 20.45 1.14
C GLY A 416 7.65 21.17 2.27
N GLY A 417 6.81 20.45 3.03
CA GLY A 417 6.11 21.00 4.18
C GLY A 417 7.08 21.55 5.25
N ILE A 418 8.15 20.83 5.56
CA ILE A 418 9.18 21.30 6.50
C ILE A 418 9.89 22.56 5.95
N ALA A 419 10.17 22.63 4.64
CA ALA A 419 10.80 23.79 4.04
C ALA A 419 9.91 25.04 4.17
N GLU A 420 8.63 24.92 3.87
CA GLU A 420 7.64 26.00 3.99
C GLU A 420 7.46 26.45 5.44
N MET A 421 7.15 25.52 6.34
CA MET A 421 6.96 25.80 7.78
C MET A 421 8.21 26.39 8.45
N SER A 422 9.39 26.14 7.90
CA SER A 422 10.65 26.67 8.42
C SER A 422 11.00 28.04 7.83
N GLY A 423 10.22 28.55 6.87
CA GLY A 423 10.47 29.81 6.19
C GLY A 423 11.78 29.80 5.39
N LEU A 424 12.11 28.69 4.73
CA LEU A 424 13.29 28.59 3.88
C LEU A 424 13.12 29.38 2.58
N ASP A 425 14.22 29.69 1.90
CA ASP A 425 14.20 30.37 0.62
C ASP A 425 13.35 29.63 -0.42
N HIS A 426 12.62 30.36 -1.25
CA HIS A 426 11.72 29.83 -2.27
C HIS A 426 12.39 28.82 -3.22
N SER A 427 13.69 29.01 -3.50
CA SER A 427 14.48 28.07 -4.32
C SER A 427 14.57 26.66 -3.72
N VAL A 428 14.47 26.54 -2.38
CA VAL A 428 14.41 25.23 -1.71
C VAL A 428 13.07 24.57 -1.97
N ARG A 429 11.98 25.34 -1.88
CA ARG A 429 10.63 24.85 -2.18
C ARG A 429 10.53 24.39 -3.63
N GLU A 430 11.09 25.12 -4.60
CA GLU A 430 11.13 24.69 -6.01
C GLU A 430 11.81 23.32 -6.20
N ILE A 431 12.84 23.00 -5.40
CA ILE A 431 13.51 21.70 -5.46
C ILE A 431 12.62 20.62 -4.85
N THR A 432 12.02 20.88 -3.68
CA THR A 432 11.17 19.90 -3.01
C THR A 432 9.88 19.65 -3.79
N ASP A 433 9.26 20.65 -4.38
CA ASP A 433 8.07 20.50 -5.23
C ASP A 433 8.35 19.64 -6.48
N LYS A 434 9.53 19.80 -7.10
CA LYS A 434 9.94 18.91 -8.20
C LYS A 434 10.15 17.48 -7.76
N LEU A 435 10.65 17.25 -6.55
CA LEU A 435 10.78 15.91 -5.98
C LEU A 435 9.41 15.33 -5.64
N ASP A 436 8.51 16.13 -5.08
CA ASP A 436 7.14 15.74 -4.75
C ASP A 436 6.32 15.39 -6.00
N ALA A 437 6.37 16.20 -7.06
CA ALA A 437 5.70 15.91 -8.33
C ALA A 437 6.10 14.54 -8.92
N VAL A 438 7.38 14.16 -8.78
CA VAL A 438 7.84 12.80 -9.14
C VAL A 438 7.31 11.77 -8.16
N GLY A 439 7.27 12.08 -6.86
CA GLY A 439 6.71 11.24 -5.80
C GLY A 439 5.26 10.86 -6.05
N ASN A 440 4.42 11.84 -6.38
CA ASN A 440 3.00 11.61 -6.68
C ASN A 440 2.78 10.69 -7.90
N THR A 441 3.58 10.88 -8.96
CA THR A 441 3.51 10.00 -10.14
C THR A 441 3.95 8.58 -9.80
N THR A 442 5.02 8.40 -9.04
CA THR A 442 5.51 7.07 -8.63
C THR A 442 4.57 6.40 -7.64
N ALA A 443 3.97 7.14 -6.72
CA ALA A 443 2.96 6.63 -5.78
C ALA A 443 1.71 6.14 -6.50
N ALA A 444 1.23 6.85 -7.53
CA ALA A 444 0.12 6.39 -8.36
C ALA A 444 0.45 5.07 -9.08
N MET A 445 1.66 4.96 -9.64
CA MET A 445 2.16 3.72 -10.26
C MET A 445 2.25 2.58 -9.24
N GLY A 446 2.74 2.85 -8.03
CA GLY A 446 2.83 1.91 -6.91
C GLY A 446 1.46 1.39 -6.48
N LYS A 447 0.45 2.26 -6.39
CA LYS A 447 -0.94 1.86 -6.10
C LYS A 447 -1.50 0.96 -7.20
N GLY A 448 -1.30 1.27 -8.48
CA GLY A 448 -1.70 0.39 -9.59
C GLY A 448 -1.03 -0.98 -9.53
N PHE A 449 0.26 -1.02 -9.23
CA PHE A 449 1.02 -2.25 -9.00
C PHE A 449 0.46 -3.04 -7.79
N ALA A 450 0.18 -2.37 -6.67
CA ALA A 450 -0.38 -3.00 -5.46
C ALA A 450 -1.74 -3.65 -5.76
N ILE A 451 -2.62 -2.99 -6.52
CA ILE A 451 -3.93 -3.53 -6.89
C ILE A 451 -3.78 -4.74 -7.82
N GLY A 452 -2.93 -4.66 -8.83
CA GLY A 452 -2.67 -5.78 -9.75
C GLY A 452 -2.08 -6.99 -9.03
N SER A 453 -1.12 -6.77 -8.11
CA SER A 453 -0.54 -7.84 -7.31
C SER A 453 -1.54 -8.44 -6.32
N ALA A 454 -2.42 -7.61 -5.74
CA ALA A 454 -3.49 -8.08 -4.87
C ALA A 454 -4.48 -8.98 -5.63
N ALA A 455 -4.81 -8.66 -6.88
CA ALA A 455 -5.68 -9.49 -7.71
C ALA A 455 -5.10 -10.89 -7.95
N LEU A 456 -3.83 -10.97 -8.33
CA LEU A 456 -3.15 -12.26 -8.55
C LEU A 456 -2.96 -13.03 -7.24
N THR A 457 -2.60 -12.33 -6.15
CA THR A 457 -2.43 -12.95 -4.83
C THR A 457 -3.75 -13.47 -4.27
N ALA A 458 -4.84 -12.69 -4.36
CA ALA A 458 -6.15 -13.13 -3.91
C ALA A 458 -6.66 -14.33 -4.71
N LEU A 459 -6.38 -14.39 -6.03
CA LEU A 459 -6.70 -15.56 -6.83
C LEU A 459 -5.89 -16.79 -6.41
N ALA A 460 -4.58 -16.63 -6.14
CA ALA A 460 -3.74 -17.70 -5.63
C ALA A 460 -4.22 -18.21 -4.25
N LEU A 461 -4.58 -17.29 -3.36
CA LEU A 461 -5.18 -17.60 -2.06
C LEU A 461 -6.53 -18.31 -2.20
N PHE A 462 -7.37 -17.88 -3.15
CA PHE A 462 -8.64 -18.53 -3.45
C PHE A 462 -8.44 -19.97 -3.90
N VAL A 463 -7.47 -20.24 -4.78
CA VAL A 463 -7.11 -21.62 -5.17
C VAL A 463 -6.63 -22.43 -3.96
N SER A 464 -5.83 -21.83 -3.08
CA SER A 464 -5.41 -22.49 -1.83
C SER A 464 -6.59 -22.78 -0.90
N PHE A 465 -7.58 -21.89 -0.82
CA PHE A 465 -8.82 -22.11 -0.08
C PHE A 465 -9.63 -23.30 -0.63
N THR A 466 -9.81 -23.39 -1.95
CA THR A 466 -10.55 -24.51 -2.57
C THR A 466 -9.84 -25.86 -2.32
N GLN A 467 -8.51 -25.86 -2.29
CA GLN A 467 -7.74 -27.06 -1.89
C GLN A 467 -7.91 -27.41 -0.41
N ALA A 468 -7.83 -26.41 0.48
CA ALA A 468 -7.97 -26.60 1.92
C ALA A 468 -9.36 -27.13 2.32
N THR A 469 -10.41 -26.73 1.60
CA THR A 469 -11.79 -27.19 1.81
C THR A 469 -12.13 -28.47 1.06
N GLY A 470 -11.29 -28.92 0.13
CA GLY A 470 -11.54 -30.08 -0.73
C GLY A 470 -12.64 -29.86 -1.78
N LEU A 471 -13.05 -28.61 -2.02
CA LEU A 471 -14.07 -28.28 -3.02
C LEU A 471 -13.60 -28.62 -4.43
N ASN A 472 -14.45 -29.30 -5.18
CA ASN A 472 -14.21 -29.61 -6.58
C ASN A 472 -14.91 -28.59 -7.52
N ALA A 473 -14.52 -28.59 -8.80
CA ALA A 473 -15.03 -27.63 -9.79
C ALA A 473 -16.57 -27.69 -9.99
N ALA A 474 -17.20 -28.85 -9.77
CA ALA A 474 -18.64 -28.99 -9.89
C ALA A 474 -19.39 -28.33 -8.73
N GLU A 475 -18.80 -28.31 -7.54
CA GLU A 475 -19.40 -27.72 -6.34
C GLU A 475 -19.36 -26.18 -6.38
N VAL A 476 -18.36 -25.59 -7.04
CA VAL A 476 -18.23 -24.13 -7.23
C VAL A 476 -18.78 -23.63 -8.57
N ALA A 477 -19.65 -24.41 -9.21
CA ALA A 477 -20.25 -24.02 -10.48
C ALA A 477 -21.25 -22.87 -10.33
N LEU A 478 -21.25 -21.93 -11.27
CA LEU A 478 -22.19 -20.79 -11.29
C LEU A 478 -23.65 -21.17 -11.45
N THR A 479 -23.94 -22.44 -11.77
CA THR A 479 -25.29 -22.99 -11.77
C THR A 479 -25.82 -23.34 -10.38
N SER A 480 -24.96 -23.37 -9.35
CA SER A 480 -25.36 -23.58 -7.97
C SER A 480 -25.93 -22.29 -7.35
N PRO A 481 -27.19 -22.29 -6.87
CA PRO A 481 -27.76 -21.11 -6.20
C PRO A 481 -26.92 -20.64 -5.00
N THR A 482 -26.34 -21.57 -4.25
CA THR A 482 -25.49 -21.28 -3.08
C THR A 482 -24.25 -20.47 -3.48
N VAL A 483 -23.60 -20.85 -4.59
CA VAL A 483 -22.45 -20.10 -5.13
C VAL A 483 -22.89 -18.69 -5.57
N VAL A 484 -24.03 -18.57 -6.24
CA VAL A 484 -24.57 -17.27 -6.70
C VAL A 484 -24.92 -16.37 -5.51
N ILE A 485 -25.52 -16.90 -4.45
CA ILE A 485 -25.78 -16.15 -3.21
C ILE A 485 -24.46 -15.63 -2.62
N GLY A 486 -23.47 -16.50 -2.48
CA GLY A 486 -22.14 -16.09 -2.03
C GLY A 486 -21.53 -15.01 -2.92
N LEU A 487 -21.59 -15.17 -4.25
CA LEU A 487 -21.04 -14.23 -5.22
C LEU A 487 -21.68 -12.83 -5.12
N LEU A 488 -22.99 -12.76 -4.93
CA LEU A 488 -23.71 -11.49 -4.74
C LEU A 488 -23.33 -10.83 -3.43
N ILE A 489 -23.25 -11.58 -2.34
CA ILE A 489 -22.79 -11.07 -1.04
C ILE A 489 -21.35 -10.56 -1.16
N GLY A 490 -20.46 -11.36 -1.75
CA GLY A 490 -19.05 -10.99 -1.95
C GLY A 490 -18.89 -9.77 -2.83
N GLY A 491 -19.67 -9.68 -3.92
CA GLY A 491 -19.67 -8.52 -4.81
C GLY A 491 -20.11 -7.22 -4.14
N MET A 492 -21.02 -7.31 -3.17
CA MET A 492 -21.52 -6.18 -2.38
C MET A 492 -20.47 -5.68 -1.36
N LEU A 493 -19.68 -6.57 -0.75
CA LEU A 493 -18.81 -6.21 0.40
C LEU A 493 -17.84 -5.06 0.11
N PRO A 494 -17.12 -4.98 -1.03
CA PRO A 494 -16.25 -3.84 -1.32
C PRO A 494 -16.99 -2.50 -1.37
N PHE A 495 -18.24 -2.48 -1.84
CA PHE A 495 -19.08 -1.25 -1.84
C PHE A 495 -19.44 -0.82 -0.43
N VAL A 496 -19.91 -1.74 0.41
CA VAL A 496 -20.24 -1.46 1.80
C VAL A 496 -19.01 -1.01 2.57
N PHE A 497 -17.89 -1.69 2.39
CA PHE A 497 -16.60 -1.34 2.99
C PHE A 497 -16.14 0.07 2.60
N SER A 498 -16.22 0.39 1.30
CA SER A 498 -15.86 1.73 0.81
C SER A 498 -16.78 2.81 1.36
N ALA A 499 -18.09 2.56 1.41
CA ALA A 499 -19.03 3.49 1.99
C ALA A 499 -18.71 3.77 3.46
N MET A 500 -18.39 2.72 4.24
CA MET A 500 -18.01 2.86 5.64
C MET A 500 -16.71 3.65 5.82
N THR A 501 -15.68 3.35 5.03
CA THR A 501 -14.39 4.06 5.13
C THR A 501 -14.49 5.52 4.68
N MET A 502 -15.26 5.82 3.64
CA MET A 502 -15.51 7.21 3.21
C MET A 502 -16.29 8.01 4.26
N ASP A 503 -17.34 7.41 4.85
CA ASP A 503 -18.11 8.03 5.93
C ASP A 503 -17.24 8.28 7.18
N SER A 504 -16.33 7.35 7.46
CA SER A 504 -15.35 7.49 8.54
C SER A 504 -14.39 8.66 8.31
N VAL A 505 -13.88 8.83 7.08
CA VAL A 505 -13.04 9.99 6.71
C VAL A 505 -13.83 11.28 6.86
N SER A 506 -15.08 11.33 6.37
CA SER A 506 -15.94 12.52 6.45
C SER A 506 -16.20 12.95 7.90
N LYS A 507 -16.48 12.00 8.80
CA LYS A 507 -16.67 12.27 10.23
C LYS A 507 -15.41 12.80 10.90
N ALA A 508 -14.26 12.19 10.59
CA ALA A 508 -12.98 12.60 11.14
C ALA A 508 -12.58 14.00 10.63
N ALA A 509 -12.77 14.26 9.32
CA ALA A 509 -12.52 15.55 8.69
C ALA A 509 -13.41 16.66 9.27
N TYR A 510 -14.68 16.38 9.52
CA TYR A 510 -15.58 17.34 10.15
C TYR A 510 -15.05 17.83 11.51
N SER A 511 -14.58 16.91 12.34
CA SER A 511 -14.00 17.25 13.65
C SER A 511 -12.75 18.11 13.53
N MET A 512 -11.92 17.85 12.51
CA MET A 512 -10.72 18.62 12.22
C MET A 512 -11.06 20.03 11.71
N ILE A 513 -12.00 20.14 10.77
CA ILE A 513 -12.49 21.40 10.22
C ILE A 513 -12.97 22.33 11.35
N GLU A 514 -13.80 21.80 12.25
CA GLU A 514 -14.33 22.58 13.39
C GLU A 514 -13.20 23.06 14.33
N GLU A 515 -12.20 22.24 14.56
CA GLU A 515 -11.04 22.61 15.39
C GLU A 515 -10.19 23.70 14.72
N VAL A 516 -9.90 23.57 13.44
CA VAL A 516 -9.12 24.58 12.69
C VAL A 516 -9.86 25.92 12.69
N ARG A 517 -11.19 25.91 12.40
CA ARG A 517 -12.04 27.11 12.48
C ARG A 517 -12.06 27.72 13.87
N ARG A 518 -12.14 26.87 14.92
CA ARG A 518 -12.10 27.31 16.31
C ARG A 518 -10.80 28.05 16.61
N GLN A 519 -9.66 27.48 16.23
CA GLN A 519 -8.35 28.08 16.48
C GLN A 519 -8.19 29.40 15.74
N PHE A 520 -8.60 29.51 14.48
CA PHE A 520 -8.55 30.76 13.73
C PHE A 520 -9.42 31.87 14.37
N ARG A 521 -10.55 31.50 14.97
CA ARG A 521 -11.45 32.45 15.64
C ARG A 521 -10.98 32.82 17.03
N GLU A 522 -10.47 31.86 17.82
CA GLU A 522 -10.27 32.01 19.27
C GLU A 522 -8.79 32.29 19.65
N ILE A 523 -7.82 32.05 18.80
CA ILE A 523 -6.41 32.36 19.09
C ILE A 523 -6.03 33.70 18.43
N PRO A 524 -5.96 34.81 19.20
CA PRO A 524 -5.63 36.11 18.65
C PRO A 524 -4.21 36.12 18.06
N GLY A 525 -4.07 36.65 16.86
CA GLY A 525 -2.76 36.80 16.20
C GLY A 525 -2.27 35.56 15.44
N ILE A 526 -3.07 34.49 15.33
CA ILE A 526 -2.70 33.30 14.56
C ILE A 526 -2.58 33.63 13.07
N MET A 527 -3.55 34.38 12.51
CA MET A 527 -3.56 34.78 11.10
C MET A 527 -2.44 35.77 10.75
N GLU A 528 -2.00 36.58 11.69
CA GLU A 528 -0.86 37.49 11.54
C GLU A 528 0.49 36.82 11.81
N GLY A 529 0.52 35.51 12.11
CA GLY A 529 1.73 34.76 12.45
C GLY A 529 2.38 35.14 13.78
N LYS A 530 1.65 35.84 14.66
CA LYS A 530 2.14 36.27 15.99
C LYS A 530 1.90 35.23 17.08
N ALA A 531 0.90 34.38 16.92
CA ALA A 531 0.59 33.28 17.83
C ALA A 531 0.83 31.93 17.13
N LYS A 532 1.31 30.93 17.88
CA LYS A 532 1.46 29.57 17.39
C LYS A 532 0.15 28.81 17.47
N PRO A 533 -0.23 28.03 16.41
CA PRO A 533 -1.35 27.11 16.48
C PRO A 533 -1.15 25.99 17.51
N ASP A 534 -2.24 25.43 17.99
CA ASP A 534 -2.20 24.20 18.79
C ASP A 534 -2.24 22.95 17.88
N TYR A 535 -1.09 22.62 17.34
CA TYR A 535 -0.91 21.42 16.48
C TYR A 535 -1.22 20.10 17.22
N LYS A 536 -1.00 20.04 18.56
CA LYS A 536 -1.18 18.81 19.35
C LYS A 536 -2.64 18.39 19.40
N THR A 537 -3.54 19.34 19.53
CA THR A 537 -4.99 19.08 19.54
C THR A 537 -5.42 18.52 18.18
N CYS A 538 -4.95 19.04 17.06
CA CYS A 538 -5.25 18.51 15.73
C CYS A 538 -4.73 17.07 15.56
N VAL A 539 -3.50 16.77 15.97
CA VAL A 539 -2.94 15.40 15.96
C VAL A 539 -3.77 14.45 16.83
N ALA A 540 -4.23 14.90 18.02
CA ALA A 540 -5.05 14.09 18.91
C ALA A 540 -6.45 13.80 18.35
N ILE A 541 -7.07 14.76 17.67
CA ILE A 541 -8.36 14.61 17.00
C ILE A 541 -8.26 13.56 15.88
N SER A 542 -7.31 13.72 14.94
CA SER A 542 -7.10 12.73 13.87
C SER A 542 -6.80 11.33 14.43
N THR A 543 -5.96 11.22 15.45
CA THR A 543 -5.65 9.95 16.11
C THR A 543 -6.91 9.29 16.67
N THR A 544 -7.68 10.03 17.47
CA THR A 544 -8.87 9.48 18.15
C THR A 544 -9.93 9.06 17.15
N ALA A 545 -10.18 9.89 16.14
CA ALA A 545 -11.13 9.59 15.08
C ALA A 545 -10.73 8.36 14.27
N ALA A 546 -9.47 8.29 13.81
CA ALA A 546 -8.97 7.17 13.06
C ALA A 546 -9.08 5.84 13.82
N LEU A 547 -8.67 5.82 15.09
CA LEU A 547 -8.73 4.63 15.93
C LEU A 547 -10.14 4.13 16.19
N LYS A 548 -11.10 5.03 16.31
CA LYS A 548 -12.51 4.69 16.50
C LYS A 548 -13.15 4.17 15.22
N GLU A 549 -12.94 4.89 14.13
CA GLU A 549 -13.63 4.64 12.87
C GLU A 549 -13.05 3.43 12.09
N MET A 550 -11.80 3.03 12.31
CA MET A 550 -11.23 1.85 11.64
C MET A 550 -11.77 0.51 12.16
N LEU A 551 -12.41 0.48 13.34
CA LEU A 551 -12.82 -0.79 14.00
C LEU A 551 -13.89 -1.53 13.21
N VAL A 552 -14.94 -0.84 12.78
CA VAL A 552 -16.09 -1.48 12.13
C VAL A 552 -15.71 -2.09 10.78
N PRO A 553 -15.04 -1.36 9.86
CA PRO A 553 -14.53 -1.95 8.62
C PRO A 553 -13.57 -3.12 8.85
N GLY A 554 -12.67 -2.99 9.83
CA GLY A 554 -11.70 -4.03 10.15
C GLY A 554 -12.36 -5.33 10.68
N ILE A 555 -13.32 -5.22 11.57
CA ILE A 555 -14.07 -6.37 12.10
C ILE A 555 -14.91 -7.02 10.99
N MET A 556 -15.54 -6.24 10.13
CA MET A 556 -16.34 -6.76 9.03
C MET A 556 -15.53 -7.68 8.11
N ALA A 557 -14.28 -7.32 7.81
CA ALA A 557 -13.40 -8.11 6.94
C ALA A 557 -13.11 -9.53 7.47
N VAL A 558 -13.15 -9.71 8.79
CA VAL A 558 -12.96 -11.01 9.45
C VAL A 558 -14.29 -11.74 9.68
N VAL A 559 -15.31 -11.02 10.14
CA VAL A 559 -16.59 -11.62 10.52
C VAL A 559 -17.41 -12.05 9.30
N ALA A 560 -17.37 -11.29 8.19
CA ALA A 560 -18.20 -11.61 7.02
C ALA A 560 -17.86 -12.98 6.40
N PRO A 561 -16.60 -13.34 6.10
CA PRO A 561 -16.29 -14.66 5.57
C PRO A 561 -16.56 -15.77 6.57
N LEU A 562 -16.33 -15.57 7.89
CA LEU A 562 -16.63 -16.55 8.92
C LEU A 562 -18.14 -16.81 9.02
N ALA A 563 -18.95 -15.75 9.02
CA ALA A 563 -20.41 -15.87 9.08
C ALA A 563 -20.96 -16.61 7.86
N VAL A 564 -20.53 -16.27 6.66
CA VAL A 564 -20.97 -16.93 5.44
C VAL A 564 -20.51 -18.39 5.41
N GLY A 565 -19.26 -18.65 5.76
CA GLY A 565 -18.72 -20.02 5.79
C GLY A 565 -19.42 -20.93 6.81
N LEU A 566 -19.76 -20.42 7.99
CA LEU A 566 -20.46 -21.18 9.02
C LEU A 566 -21.95 -21.36 8.72
N ILE A 567 -22.62 -20.32 8.23
CA ILE A 567 -24.07 -20.31 8.01
C ILE A 567 -24.45 -20.98 6.67
N LEU A 568 -23.76 -20.61 5.60
CA LEU A 568 -24.09 -21.02 4.22
C LEU A 568 -23.10 -22.06 3.64
N GLY A 569 -22.02 -22.35 4.34
CA GLY A 569 -21.03 -23.35 3.97
C GLY A 569 -19.89 -22.86 3.08
N SER A 570 -18.91 -23.76 2.88
CA SER A 570 -17.70 -23.47 2.10
C SER A 570 -18.00 -23.17 0.62
N THR A 571 -19.07 -23.72 0.06
CA THR A 571 -19.51 -23.47 -1.32
C THR A 571 -19.97 -22.02 -1.52
N ALA A 572 -20.79 -21.50 -0.60
CA ALA A 572 -21.19 -20.09 -0.62
C ALA A 572 -20.01 -19.16 -0.36
N LEU A 573 -19.11 -19.57 0.53
CA LEU A 573 -17.90 -18.82 0.83
C LEU A 573 -16.97 -18.71 -0.39
N ALA A 574 -16.84 -19.78 -1.18
CA ALA A 574 -16.13 -19.70 -2.46
C ALA A 574 -16.77 -18.67 -3.41
N GLY A 575 -18.10 -18.62 -3.49
CA GLY A 575 -18.82 -17.58 -4.22
C GLY A 575 -18.52 -16.18 -3.69
N LEU A 576 -18.52 -15.98 -2.36
CA LEU A 576 -18.19 -14.70 -1.71
C LEU A 576 -16.79 -14.22 -2.09
N LEU A 577 -15.80 -15.10 -1.99
CA LEU A 577 -14.42 -14.75 -2.33
C LEU A 577 -14.25 -14.37 -3.80
N ALA A 578 -14.90 -15.11 -4.72
CA ALA A 578 -14.90 -14.78 -6.14
C ALA A 578 -15.61 -13.44 -6.42
N GLY A 579 -16.76 -13.18 -5.81
CA GLY A 579 -17.50 -11.93 -5.96
C GLY A 579 -16.74 -10.73 -5.45
N SER A 580 -16.13 -10.85 -4.26
CA SER A 580 -15.33 -9.78 -3.67
C SER A 580 -14.07 -9.49 -4.46
N LEU A 581 -13.42 -10.50 -5.04
CA LEU A 581 -12.27 -10.33 -5.92
C LEU A 581 -12.63 -9.51 -7.15
N VAL A 582 -13.69 -9.87 -7.86
CA VAL A 582 -14.10 -9.21 -9.12
C VAL A 582 -14.50 -7.76 -8.88
N SER A 583 -15.41 -7.50 -7.94
CA SER A 583 -15.87 -6.14 -7.65
C SER A 583 -14.79 -5.30 -6.98
N GLY A 584 -14.02 -5.91 -6.06
CA GLY A 584 -13.00 -5.24 -5.28
C GLY A 584 -11.84 -4.74 -6.14
N VAL A 585 -11.31 -5.56 -7.05
CA VAL A 585 -10.21 -5.15 -7.94
C VAL A 585 -10.62 -4.00 -8.85
N MET A 586 -11.80 -4.07 -9.47
CA MET A 586 -12.29 -2.99 -10.33
C MET A 586 -12.54 -1.70 -9.54
N MET A 587 -13.14 -1.81 -8.36
CA MET A 587 -13.44 -0.66 -7.51
C MET A 587 -12.17 0.00 -6.96
N ALA A 588 -11.18 -0.80 -6.52
CA ALA A 588 -9.90 -0.28 -6.05
C ALA A 588 -9.15 0.48 -7.16
N MET A 589 -9.11 -0.07 -8.39
CA MET A 589 -8.50 0.63 -9.54
C MET A 589 -9.23 1.92 -9.86
N PHE A 590 -10.56 1.87 -9.94
CA PHE A 590 -11.38 3.04 -10.19
C PHE A 590 -11.09 4.15 -9.17
N MET A 591 -11.16 3.82 -7.88
CA MET A 591 -11.02 4.82 -6.82
C MET A 591 -9.60 5.38 -6.77
N SER A 592 -8.57 4.54 -6.80
CA SER A 592 -7.17 5.00 -6.75
C SER A 592 -6.80 5.87 -7.94
N ASN A 593 -7.23 5.50 -9.14
CA ASN A 593 -6.90 6.25 -10.35
C ASN A 593 -7.73 7.54 -10.50
N ALA A 594 -9.01 7.54 -10.08
CA ALA A 594 -9.83 8.75 -10.05
C ALA A 594 -9.22 9.79 -9.10
N GLY A 595 -8.89 9.38 -7.86
CA GLY A 595 -8.28 10.25 -6.87
C GLY A 595 -6.92 10.81 -7.34
N GLY A 596 -6.05 9.95 -7.87
CA GLY A 596 -4.76 10.39 -8.41
C GLY A 596 -4.88 11.34 -9.61
N ALA A 597 -5.91 11.14 -10.43
CA ALA A 597 -6.14 12.03 -11.59
C ALA A 597 -6.67 13.41 -11.19
N TRP A 598 -7.53 13.51 -10.15
CA TRP A 598 -7.97 14.80 -9.60
C TRP A 598 -6.82 15.57 -8.95
N ASP A 599 -6.02 14.90 -8.12
CA ASP A 599 -4.86 15.52 -7.47
C ASP A 599 -3.88 16.10 -8.50
N ASN A 600 -3.49 15.30 -9.48
CA ASN A 600 -2.60 15.77 -10.53
C ASN A 600 -3.24 16.81 -11.47
N ALA A 601 -4.57 16.87 -11.59
CA ALA A 601 -5.26 17.95 -12.30
C ALA A 601 -5.16 19.28 -11.52
N LYS A 602 -5.28 19.24 -10.18
CA LYS A 602 -5.04 20.39 -9.29
C LYS A 602 -3.61 20.89 -9.47
N LYS A 603 -2.61 20.01 -9.34
CA LYS A 603 -1.19 20.35 -9.49
C LYS A 603 -0.87 20.91 -10.88
N TYR A 604 -1.46 20.36 -11.95
CA TYR A 604 -1.30 20.88 -13.30
C TYR A 604 -1.83 22.32 -13.45
N ILE A 605 -2.92 22.64 -12.76
CA ILE A 605 -3.44 24.03 -12.73
C ILE A 605 -2.50 24.92 -11.92
N GLU A 606 -1.99 24.46 -10.78
CA GLU A 606 -1.05 25.20 -9.92
C GLU A 606 0.26 25.58 -10.63
N GLU A 607 0.70 24.79 -11.61
CA GLU A 607 1.84 25.10 -12.50
C GLU A 607 1.63 26.31 -13.42
N GLY A 608 0.47 26.95 -13.37
CA GLY A 608 0.12 28.14 -14.15
C GLY A 608 -0.83 27.88 -15.32
N ASN A 609 -1.30 26.64 -15.52
CA ASN A 609 -2.30 26.32 -16.53
C ASN A 609 -3.70 26.77 -16.05
N HIS A 610 -4.62 27.02 -16.99
CA HIS A 610 -6.04 27.35 -16.71
C HIS A 610 -6.26 28.48 -15.67
N GLY A 611 -5.37 29.44 -15.63
CA GLY A 611 -5.42 30.60 -14.73
C GLY A 611 -4.57 30.47 -13.46
N GLY A 612 -3.95 29.31 -13.22
CA GLY A 612 -3.02 29.09 -12.12
C GLY A 612 -3.64 29.06 -10.74
N LYS A 613 -2.77 29.08 -9.74
CA LYS A 613 -3.15 29.02 -8.31
C LYS A 613 -4.06 30.18 -7.92
N GLY A 614 -5.16 29.88 -7.22
CA GLY A 614 -6.17 30.87 -6.79
C GLY A 614 -7.26 31.18 -7.80
N SER A 615 -7.17 30.68 -9.05
CA SER A 615 -8.24 30.82 -10.06
C SER A 615 -9.49 30.02 -9.69
N ASP A 616 -10.61 30.30 -10.37
CA ASP A 616 -11.85 29.53 -10.17
C ASP A 616 -11.68 28.07 -10.61
N ALA A 617 -10.87 27.81 -11.65
CA ALA A 617 -10.50 26.47 -12.06
C ALA A 617 -9.69 25.75 -10.96
N HIS A 618 -8.75 26.43 -10.30
CA HIS A 618 -8.01 25.89 -9.18
C HIS A 618 -8.95 25.52 -8.02
N LYS A 619 -9.88 26.39 -7.63
CA LYS A 619 -10.85 26.12 -6.56
C LYS A 619 -11.73 24.89 -6.89
N ALA A 620 -12.17 24.77 -8.14
CA ALA A 620 -12.93 23.61 -8.59
C ALA A 620 -12.10 22.32 -8.56
N ALA A 621 -10.82 22.39 -8.93
CA ALA A 621 -9.90 21.26 -8.87
C ALA A 621 -9.60 20.82 -7.43
N VAL A 622 -9.44 21.75 -6.49
CA VAL A 622 -9.32 21.45 -5.05
C VAL A 622 -10.53 20.67 -4.53
N VAL A 623 -11.75 21.06 -4.94
CA VAL A 623 -12.95 20.29 -4.58
C VAL A 623 -12.90 18.87 -5.15
N GLY A 624 -12.44 18.73 -6.40
CA GLY A 624 -12.27 17.40 -7.02
C GLY A 624 -11.25 16.55 -6.28
N ASP A 625 -10.12 17.12 -5.89
CA ASP A 625 -9.07 16.45 -5.11
C ASP A 625 -9.57 16.02 -3.73
N THR A 626 -10.27 16.91 -3.02
CA THR A 626 -10.90 16.60 -1.71
C THR A 626 -11.89 15.42 -1.79
N VAL A 627 -12.63 15.26 -2.91
CA VAL A 627 -13.46 14.07 -3.18
C VAL A 627 -12.61 12.85 -3.48
N GLY A 628 -11.49 13.04 -4.18
CA GLY A 628 -10.56 11.99 -4.58
C GLY A 628 -9.71 11.44 -3.45
N ASP A 629 -9.43 12.22 -2.43
CA ASP A 629 -8.56 11.87 -1.31
C ASP A 629 -9.00 10.59 -0.56
N PRO A 630 -10.26 10.48 -0.09
CA PRO A 630 -10.73 9.23 0.49
C PRO A 630 -10.65 8.04 -0.48
N PHE A 631 -10.80 8.29 -1.79
CA PHE A 631 -10.71 7.27 -2.82
C PHE A 631 -9.30 6.72 -2.96
N LYS A 632 -8.29 7.61 -3.15
CA LYS A 632 -6.92 7.19 -3.48
C LYS A 632 -6.12 6.71 -2.28
N ASP A 633 -6.40 7.22 -1.06
CA ASP A 633 -5.54 7.02 0.10
C ASP A 633 -6.18 6.22 1.24
N THR A 634 -7.52 6.05 1.24
CA THR A 634 -8.21 5.26 2.26
C THR A 634 -8.95 4.07 1.66
N SER A 635 -10.05 4.29 0.93
CA SER A 635 -10.95 3.23 0.47
C SER A 635 -10.30 2.34 -0.60
N GLY A 636 -9.76 2.93 -1.66
CA GLY A 636 -9.16 2.18 -2.77
C GLY A 636 -8.07 1.21 -2.32
N PRO A 637 -7.01 1.66 -1.66
CA PRO A 637 -5.96 0.78 -1.15
C PRO A 637 -6.44 -0.24 -0.10
N SER A 638 -7.41 0.13 0.74
CA SER A 638 -7.91 -0.78 1.77
C SER A 638 -8.75 -1.94 1.22
N ILE A 639 -9.40 -1.75 0.07
CA ILE A 639 -10.11 -2.84 -0.65
C ILE A 639 -9.13 -3.95 -1.06
N ASN A 640 -7.90 -3.60 -1.43
CA ASN A 640 -6.87 -4.59 -1.78
C ASN A 640 -6.59 -5.55 -0.64
N ILE A 641 -6.54 -5.01 0.58
CA ILE A 641 -6.30 -5.79 1.79
C ILE A 641 -7.56 -6.57 2.15
N LEU A 642 -8.74 -5.95 2.04
CA LEU A 642 -10.03 -6.59 2.31
C LEU A 642 -10.16 -7.92 1.57
N ILE A 643 -9.96 -7.93 0.24
CA ILE A 643 -10.12 -9.14 -0.59
C ILE A 643 -9.13 -10.24 -0.21
N LYS A 644 -7.90 -9.89 0.14
CA LYS A 644 -6.87 -10.84 0.58
C LYS A 644 -7.15 -11.36 1.99
N LEU A 645 -7.44 -10.47 2.94
CA LEU A 645 -7.72 -10.84 4.32
C LEU A 645 -8.93 -11.78 4.41
N MET A 646 -10.04 -11.48 3.72
CA MET A 646 -11.19 -12.38 3.69
C MET A 646 -10.80 -13.78 3.19
N THR A 647 -9.95 -13.86 2.17
CA THR A 647 -9.51 -15.15 1.62
C THR A 647 -8.57 -15.87 2.58
N VAL A 648 -7.64 -15.18 3.23
CA VAL A 648 -6.74 -15.79 4.23
C VAL A 648 -7.50 -16.26 5.46
N VAL A 649 -8.45 -15.45 5.96
CA VAL A 649 -9.38 -15.87 7.05
C VAL A 649 -10.10 -17.15 6.66
N SER A 650 -10.68 -17.18 5.46
CA SER A 650 -11.39 -18.37 4.95
C SER A 650 -10.50 -19.59 4.88
N THR A 651 -9.24 -19.43 4.46
CA THR A 651 -8.27 -20.54 4.35
C THR A 651 -7.81 -21.04 5.72
N VAL A 652 -7.52 -20.15 6.66
CA VAL A 652 -7.10 -20.52 8.02
C VAL A 652 -8.20 -21.26 8.77
N PHE A 653 -9.44 -20.79 8.61
CA PHE A 653 -10.61 -21.39 9.28
C PHE A 653 -11.35 -22.45 8.43
N ALA A 654 -10.77 -22.89 7.31
CA ALA A 654 -11.37 -23.82 6.37
C ALA A 654 -11.91 -25.11 7.03
N ALA A 655 -11.20 -25.62 8.04
CA ALA A 655 -11.58 -26.82 8.78
C ALA A 655 -12.90 -26.71 9.57
N LEU A 656 -13.39 -25.49 9.80
CA LEU A 656 -14.67 -25.25 10.49
C LEU A 656 -15.88 -25.27 9.55
N PHE A 657 -15.66 -25.21 8.24
CA PHE A 657 -16.73 -25.07 7.27
C PHE A 657 -17.13 -26.43 6.69
N THR A 658 -18.42 -26.74 6.74
CA THR A 658 -19.01 -27.83 5.96
C THR A 658 -19.42 -27.35 4.58
N ALA A 659 -19.65 -28.27 3.65
CA ALA A 659 -20.05 -27.90 2.29
C ALA A 659 -21.36 -27.08 2.26
N ASN A 660 -22.33 -27.44 3.10
CA ASN A 660 -23.68 -26.88 3.13
C ASN A 660 -23.97 -25.94 4.30
N GLY A 661 -22.99 -25.69 5.20
CA GLY A 661 -23.19 -24.84 6.38
C GLY A 661 -24.12 -25.48 7.43
N LEU A 662 -24.92 -24.61 8.08
CA LEU A 662 -25.90 -25.02 9.10
C LEU A 662 -27.23 -25.50 8.50
N PHE A 663 -27.42 -25.29 7.20
CA PHE A 663 -28.63 -25.64 6.45
C PHE A 663 -28.30 -26.71 5.37
#